data_c4535a6b9820e91bb9248a6706cb51d8
#
_entry.id   c4535a6b9820e91bb9248a6706cb51d8
#
_cell.length_a   1.000
_cell.length_b   1.000
_cell.length_c   1.000
_cell.angle_alpha   90.00
_cell.angle_beta   90.00
_cell.angle_gamma   90.00
#
_symmetry.space_group_name_H-M   'P 1'
#
loop_
_entity.id
_entity.type
_entity.pdbx_description
1 polymer ?
#
loop_
_entity_poly.entity_id
_entity_poly.type
_entity_poly.pdbx_seq_one_letter_code
_entity_poly.pdbx_strand_id
1 'polypeptide(L)'
;MLAAVLRSRAAAWQFVRRAPPLTGLRGEDRARAACWRPWSSRSMAKKPAKDAALRHVRSKEKRACRETSGPSSVYLQVVAAGNRENGSALYVFSDYNRYLFNCGEGTQRLMNEHKLKTATLDNIFLTRMNWQTVGGLSGMILTLRESGVPGCILSGPPQLEKYLSAIKVFSGPLEDIKLSVRTYTDPDFTDGTMTVTQVPIFAEIKEDRVRRSSSPSGSTSSSQRKELWKAECVESSADGQLSRSPSPESRDRSTRDPSLVLAFVCKLQPKKGNFLVQKANELGLPVGTAAIGPFIAALKDGKSVTYNGKEIHPSEVCTPSDPGARFLVIDCPSEEFVQPLCTNDILKRYQSEEDGAILVVHMTPESVLKTEEYQHWMERFPSSTEHLIMNEQVHSVHNVRSQKIQTQLNLIHTEVFPQLQKFTSPESQAALHVPNVRAECLLKFQFRPKVEWQRDPIPVCDEEEFVKEAAEVPDFLQEVEEFKRFQATDPVTLSGKVDRYPEVVFLGTGSAVPMKTRNVSGTLVNISSSQSLILDCGEGTFGQLCHHYGNDVDEMLTKLSTVFISHLHADHHTGLINLLLQRERALNSLGKSFTPICLVAPTSIMTWLNQYHDHCQRILSHINYIPAKLLSEGVEVPKFKTKSFIQDLLKRNDLTKFQTCLVKHCKNAFACSLTHQSGWQLVFSGDTMPCDELVQMGKNATLLIHEATLEDGMEEDAREKRHSTTSQAIDIGMKMNAEFTMLNHFSQRYATIPLFSDDFNQRLGISFDHMRIRLGDFRILPRLLAPLKALFAEKIEEMEEKREKREMKVGRTMAAISNSEAAEGGGAKREQEEPNQEIAAKRLKAS
;
A
#
# COMPACT_ATOMS: atom_id res chain seq x y z
N MET A 1 24.61 38.21 -9.44
CA MET A 1 25.34 37.17 -10.22
C MET A 1 24.59 35.84 -10.19
N LEU A 2 23.33 35.80 -10.66
CA LEU A 2 22.52 34.56 -10.72
C LEU A 2 21.55 34.58 -11.91
N ALA A 3 21.97 35.18 -13.03
CA ALA A 3 21.14 35.35 -14.22
C ALA A 3 21.81 34.87 -15.52
N ALA A 4 22.74 33.90 -15.47
CA ALA A 4 23.57 33.55 -16.63
C ALA A 4 23.69 32.04 -16.92
N VAL A 5 22.77 31.17 -16.44
CA VAL A 5 22.87 29.70 -16.71
C VAL A 5 21.63 29.09 -17.41
N LEU A 6 20.67 29.88 -17.83
CA LEU A 6 19.43 29.35 -18.48
C LEU A 6 19.25 29.77 -19.94
N ARG A 7 20.30 29.77 -20.77
CA ARG A 7 20.16 29.86 -22.22
C ARG A 7 21.17 28.99 -22.94
N SER A 8 20.87 27.70 -23.09
CA SER A 8 21.39 26.89 -24.22
C SER A 8 20.80 25.48 -24.18
N ARG A 9 19.69 25.26 -24.89
CA ARG A 9 19.28 23.97 -25.49
C ARG A 9 17.89 24.11 -26.15
N ALA A 10 17.87 24.85 -27.24
CA ALA A 10 16.75 24.80 -28.19
C ALA A 10 17.38 24.89 -29.59
N ALA A 11 17.72 23.77 -30.20
CA ALA A 11 17.87 23.62 -31.67
C ALA A 11 18.10 22.14 -31.99
N ALA A 12 17.48 21.70 -33.03
CA ALA A 12 17.62 20.42 -33.71
C ALA A 12 16.50 19.39 -33.37
N TRP A 13 15.47 19.41 -34.21
CA TRP A 13 14.94 18.23 -34.92
C TRP A 13 13.93 18.68 -35.97
N GLN A 14 14.40 18.78 -37.20
CA GLN A 14 13.58 18.69 -38.41
C GLN A 14 14.14 17.58 -39.30
N PHE A 15 13.26 17.02 -40.13
CA PHE A 15 13.44 16.03 -41.24
C PHE A 15 13.22 14.55 -40.81
N VAL A 16 12.50 13.67 -41.56
CA VAL A 16 11.76 13.68 -42.82
C VAL A 16 10.86 12.43 -42.91
N ARG A 17 9.61 12.55 -43.48
CA ARG A 17 8.83 11.76 -44.46
C ARG A 17 9.25 10.29 -44.75
N ARG A 18 8.33 9.33 -45.03
CA ARG A 18 7.21 9.13 -45.90
C ARG A 18 6.62 7.72 -45.78
N ALA A 19 5.33 7.57 -46.08
CA ALA A 19 4.56 6.35 -46.21
C ALA A 19 4.80 5.63 -47.56
N PRO A 20 4.25 4.45 -47.90
CA PRO A 20 2.83 4.29 -48.27
C PRO A 20 2.15 2.94 -47.88
N PRO A 21 0.88 2.69 -48.31
CA PRO A 21 -0.05 1.78 -47.67
C PRO A 21 -0.28 0.48 -48.48
N LEU A 22 -0.93 -0.54 -47.87
CA LEU A 22 -1.70 -1.59 -48.59
C LEU A 22 -2.82 -2.15 -47.68
N THR A 23 -3.97 -1.92 -48.06
CA THR A 23 -5.24 -2.58 -48.38
C THR A 23 -5.47 -4.04 -47.94
N GLY A 24 -6.61 -4.26 -47.30
CA GLY A 24 -7.59 -5.24 -47.66
C GLY A 24 -7.71 -6.48 -46.82
N LEU A 25 -8.81 -6.66 -46.15
CA LEU A 25 -9.85 -7.66 -46.41
C LEU A 25 -10.87 -7.75 -45.25
N ARG A 26 -12.11 -7.97 -45.69
CA ARG A 26 -13.36 -8.09 -44.93
C ARG A 26 -13.43 -9.37 -44.07
N GLY A 27 -14.26 -9.35 -43.03
CA GLY A 27 -14.80 -10.55 -42.43
C GLY A 27 -15.61 -10.25 -41.18
N GLU A 28 -16.91 -10.28 -41.31
CA GLU A 28 -17.94 -10.21 -40.29
C GLU A 28 -17.80 -11.34 -39.26
N ASP A 29 -18.37 -11.10 -38.09
CA ASP A 29 -18.64 -11.99 -36.93
C ASP A 29 -17.73 -11.73 -35.71
N ARG A 30 -18.30 -10.94 -34.78
CA ARG A 30 -18.17 -11.10 -33.33
C ARG A 30 -18.90 -10.02 -32.55
N ALA A 31 -20.19 -9.98 -32.70
CA ALA A 31 -21.06 -9.44 -31.67
C ALA A 31 -21.32 -10.58 -30.68
N ARG A 32 -20.64 -10.59 -29.55
CA ARG A 32 -20.95 -11.24 -28.27
C ARG A 32 -19.67 -11.56 -27.49
N ALA A 33 -19.01 -10.54 -26.92
CA ALA A 33 -18.11 -10.71 -25.79
C ALA A 33 -17.66 -9.30 -25.25
N ALA A 34 -18.64 -8.44 -24.98
CA ALA A 34 -18.39 -7.16 -24.33
C ALA A 34 -18.82 -7.23 -22.87
N CYS A 35 -18.16 -8.11 -22.08
CA CYS A 35 -18.24 -8.06 -20.64
C CYS A 35 -16.89 -8.50 -20.11
N TRP A 36 -16.29 -7.68 -19.25
CA TRP A 36 -14.98 -7.87 -18.63
C TRP A 36 -13.78 -7.32 -19.43
N ARG A 37 -13.66 -6.00 -19.48
CA ARG A 37 -12.33 -5.40 -19.45
C ARG A 37 -12.07 -4.94 -18.02
N PRO A 38 -11.01 -5.43 -17.37
CA PRO A 38 -10.56 -4.88 -16.11
C PRO A 38 -10.14 -3.43 -16.34
N TRP A 39 -10.35 -2.65 -15.33
CA TRP A 39 -9.95 -1.27 -15.19
C TRP A 39 -8.46 -1.09 -15.50
N SER A 40 -8.10 -0.77 -16.73
CA SER A 40 -6.77 -0.29 -17.01
C SER A 40 -6.80 1.21 -16.78
N SER A 41 -6.28 1.64 -15.64
CA SER A 41 -5.90 3.02 -15.41
C SER A 41 -4.96 3.44 -16.55
N ARG A 42 -5.49 4.04 -17.60
CA ARG A 42 -4.67 4.84 -18.49
C ARG A 42 -4.35 6.13 -17.77
N SER A 43 -3.43 6.03 -16.77
CA SER A 43 -2.78 7.22 -16.25
C SER A 43 -2.12 7.97 -17.39
N MET A 44 -2.02 9.28 -17.26
CA MET A 44 -1.43 10.22 -18.21
C MET A 44 0.10 10.07 -18.38
N ALA A 45 0.64 8.88 -18.45
CA ALA A 45 1.89 8.62 -19.11
C ALA A 45 1.54 7.97 -20.44
N LYS A 46 1.83 8.61 -21.57
CA LYS A 46 1.85 7.94 -22.88
C LYS A 46 2.49 6.58 -22.64
N LYS A 47 1.71 5.47 -22.79
CA LYS A 47 2.32 4.14 -22.80
C LYS A 47 3.47 4.24 -23.81
N PRO A 48 4.73 3.94 -23.43
CA PRO A 48 5.77 3.85 -24.44
C PRO A 48 5.29 2.86 -25.48
N ALA A 49 5.58 3.14 -26.76
CA ALA A 49 5.27 2.22 -27.85
C ALA A 49 5.67 0.80 -27.39
N LYS A 50 4.86 -0.23 -27.71
CA LYS A 50 5.03 -1.61 -27.19
C LYS A 50 6.46 -2.16 -27.26
N ASP A 51 7.33 -1.55 -28.07
CA ASP A 51 8.73 -1.94 -28.29
C ASP A 51 9.77 -1.07 -27.54
N ALA A 52 9.33 -0.08 -26.75
CA ALA A 52 10.25 0.77 -26.03
C ALA A 52 10.35 0.33 -24.57
N ALA A 53 11.26 -0.60 -24.25
CA ALA A 53 11.59 -0.96 -22.86
C ALA A 53 11.93 0.30 -22.05
N LEU A 54 11.48 0.33 -20.77
CA LEU A 54 11.75 1.42 -19.83
C LEU A 54 13.26 1.71 -19.76
N ARG A 55 13.65 2.97 -19.59
CA ARG A 55 15.07 3.40 -19.59
C ARG A 55 15.94 2.58 -18.64
N HIS A 56 15.43 2.21 -17.47
CA HIS A 56 16.15 1.40 -16.48
C HIS A 56 16.30 -0.07 -16.95
N VAL A 57 15.31 -0.65 -17.64
CA VAL A 57 15.37 -2.01 -18.21
C VAL A 57 16.46 -2.07 -19.28
N ARG A 58 16.48 -1.11 -20.23
CA ARG A 58 17.54 -1.01 -21.24
C ARG A 58 18.93 -0.79 -20.64
N SER A 59 19.00 0.01 -19.56
CA SER A 59 20.26 0.23 -18.84
C SER A 59 20.74 -1.04 -18.16
N LYS A 60 19.81 -1.86 -17.62
CA LYS A 60 20.06 -3.16 -17.00
C LYS A 60 20.56 -4.19 -18.02
N GLU A 61 19.89 -4.31 -19.16
CA GLU A 61 20.30 -5.18 -20.27
C GLU A 61 21.70 -4.85 -20.79
N LYS A 62 21.99 -3.55 -20.97
CA LYS A 62 23.32 -3.09 -21.38
C LYS A 62 24.41 -3.39 -20.35
N ARG A 63 24.07 -3.46 -19.06
CA ARG A 63 25.00 -3.83 -17.99
C ARG A 63 25.21 -5.34 -17.94
N ALA A 64 24.16 -6.14 -17.98
CA ALA A 64 24.23 -7.60 -18.00
C ALA A 64 25.17 -8.16 -19.08
N CYS A 65 25.30 -7.47 -20.22
CA CYS A 65 26.26 -7.83 -21.27
C CYS A 65 27.71 -7.43 -20.99
N ARG A 66 28.00 -6.64 -19.95
CA ARG A 66 29.37 -6.10 -19.69
C ARG A 66 30.02 -6.62 -18.42
N GLU A 67 29.33 -7.36 -17.55
CA GLU A 67 29.77 -7.51 -16.17
C GLU A 67 30.28 -8.90 -15.82
N THR A 68 31.60 -8.94 -15.54
CA THR A 68 32.31 -10.09 -14.93
C THR A 68 32.62 -9.86 -13.44
N SER A 69 32.16 -8.77 -12.83
CA SER A 69 32.49 -8.38 -11.45
C SER A 69 31.24 -7.89 -10.71
N GLY A 70 31.15 -8.19 -9.42
CA GLY A 70 30.05 -7.74 -8.56
C GLY A 70 29.89 -6.22 -8.44
N PRO A 71 28.75 -5.73 -7.89
CA PRO A 71 28.41 -4.31 -7.81
C PRO A 71 29.36 -3.50 -6.92
N SER A 72 29.50 -2.20 -7.22
CA SER A 72 30.36 -1.29 -6.47
C SER A 72 29.69 -0.71 -5.23
N SER A 73 28.38 -0.60 -5.24
CA SER A 73 27.59 -0.12 -4.10
C SER A 73 26.52 -1.14 -3.77
N VAL A 74 26.49 -1.57 -2.51
CA VAL A 74 25.46 -2.45 -1.96
C VAL A 74 25.16 -2.01 -0.53
N TYR A 75 23.88 -1.85 -0.21
CA TYR A 75 23.43 -1.60 1.15
C TYR A 75 22.07 -2.24 1.42
N LEU A 76 21.85 -2.56 2.69
CA LEU A 76 20.56 -2.93 3.25
C LEU A 76 19.96 -1.70 3.95
N GLN A 77 18.66 -1.48 3.82
CA GLN A 77 17.94 -0.39 4.45
C GLN A 77 16.61 -0.86 5.02
N VAL A 78 16.32 -0.47 6.26
CA VAL A 78 15.05 -0.78 6.93
C VAL A 78 13.94 0.07 6.30
N VAL A 79 12.88 -0.56 5.80
CA VAL A 79 11.66 0.12 5.33
C VAL A 79 10.66 0.20 6.46
N ALA A 80 10.35 -0.95 7.07
CA ALA A 80 9.49 -1.07 8.22
C ALA A 80 10.21 -1.89 9.30
N ALA A 81 10.27 -1.35 10.50
CA ALA A 81 11.11 -1.89 11.58
C ALA A 81 10.52 -3.10 12.31
N GLY A 82 9.29 -3.51 11.95
CA GLY A 82 8.61 -4.65 12.58
C GLY A 82 7.77 -4.28 13.78
N ASN A 83 7.43 -3.00 13.95
CA ASN A 83 6.53 -2.57 15.00
C ASN A 83 5.09 -3.08 14.74
N ARG A 84 4.21 -2.84 15.71
CA ARG A 84 2.82 -3.29 15.67
C ARG A 84 2.01 -2.76 14.47
N GLU A 85 2.33 -1.55 14.02
CA GLU A 85 1.61 -0.85 12.95
C GLU A 85 1.98 -1.39 11.58
N ASN A 86 3.27 -1.75 11.41
CA ASN A 86 3.84 -2.19 10.16
C ASN A 86 4.66 -3.47 10.40
N GLY A 87 4.51 -4.47 9.55
CA GLY A 87 5.36 -5.66 9.58
C GLY A 87 6.84 -5.32 9.29
N SER A 88 7.73 -6.30 9.43
CA SER A 88 9.14 -6.14 9.10
C SER A 88 9.33 -6.12 7.58
N ALA A 89 10.01 -5.11 7.05
CA ALA A 89 10.36 -5.03 5.63
C ALA A 89 11.75 -4.43 5.43
N LEU A 90 12.59 -5.12 4.63
CA LEU A 90 13.96 -4.71 4.33
C LEU A 90 14.15 -4.51 2.83
N TYR A 91 14.78 -3.40 2.48
CA TYR A 91 15.15 -3.09 1.11
C TYR A 91 16.65 -3.27 0.90
N VAL A 92 17.06 -4.05 -0.10
CA VAL A 92 18.45 -4.18 -0.48
C VAL A 92 18.67 -3.52 -1.83
N PHE A 93 19.58 -2.57 -1.83
CA PHE A 93 19.99 -1.82 -3.00
C PHE A 93 21.34 -2.34 -3.52
N SER A 94 21.44 -2.51 -4.83
CA SER A 94 22.72 -2.56 -5.51
C SER A 94 22.71 -1.68 -6.77
N ASP A 95 23.88 -1.42 -7.33
CA ASP A 95 23.99 -0.72 -8.62
C ASP A 95 23.22 -1.45 -9.74
N TYR A 96 23.01 -2.76 -9.59
CA TYR A 96 22.41 -3.64 -10.59
C TYR A 96 20.92 -3.90 -10.35
N ASN A 97 20.55 -4.38 -9.16
CA ASN A 97 19.23 -4.88 -8.84
C ASN A 97 18.68 -4.33 -7.51
N ARG A 98 17.38 -4.51 -7.28
CA ARG A 98 16.67 -4.13 -6.06
C ARG A 98 15.90 -5.32 -5.52
N TYR A 99 15.92 -5.45 -4.20
CA TYR A 99 15.31 -6.58 -3.50
C TYR A 99 14.52 -6.07 -2.31
N LEU A 100 13.44 -6.78 -2.00
CA LEU A 100 12.64 -6.56 -0.80
C LEU A 100 12.53 -7.88 -0.05
N PHE A 101 12.80 -7.88 1.26
CA PHE A 101 12.54 -9.00 2.16
C PHE A 101 11.32 -8.65 2.99
N ASN A 102 10.28 -9.46 2.88
CA ASN A 102 8.93 -9.26 3.34
C ASN A 102 8.23 -8.02 2.76
N CYS A 103 6.92 -8.07 2.70
CA CYS A 103 6.06 -7.00 2.19
C CYS A 103 4.79 -6.96 3.04
N GLY A 104 4.95 -6.59 4.32
CA GLY A 104 3.85 -6.41 5.25
C GLY A 104 2.97 -5.22 4.88
N GLU A 105 1.83 -5.11 5.54
CA GLU A 105 0.90 -4.01 5.35
C GLU A 105 1.59 -2.66 5.59
N GLY A 106 1.33 -1.65 4.76
CA GLY A 106 1.96 -0.34 4.83
C GLY A 106 3.31 -0.21 4.11
N THR A 107 3.97 -1.31 3.70
CA THR A 107 5.29 -1.26 3.03
C THR A 107 5.29 -0.36 1.80
N GLN A 108 4.25 -0.41 0.96
CA GLN A 108 4.11 0.42 -0.23
C GLN A 108 4.06 1.92 0.11
N ARG A 109 3.27 2.29 1.13
CA ARG A 109 3.15 3.68 1.62
C ARG A 109 4.51 4.20 2.08
N LEU A 110 5.23 3.42 2.89
CA LEU A 110 6.56 3.77 3.40
C LEU A 110 7.59 3.94 2.28
N MET A 111 7.62 3.01 1.31
CA MET A 111 8.52 3.16 0.15
C MET A 111 8.22 4.44 -0.64
N ASN A 112 6.94 4.81 -0.80
CA ASN A 112 6.54 6.04 -1.47
C ASN A 112 6.92 7.28 -0.63
N GLU A 113 6.66 7.27 0.66
CA GLU A 113 6.99 8.39 1.57
C GLU A 113 8.50 8.71 1.55
N HIS A 114 9.33 7.68 1.63
CA HIS A 114 10.78 7.80 1.67
C HIS A 114 11.46 7.80 0.30
N LYS A 115 10.67 7.88 -0.78
CA LYS A 115 11.18 7.95 -2.17
C LYS A 115 12.02 6.72 -2.58
N LEU A 116 11.78 5.57 -1.96
CA LEU A 116 12.37 4.30 -2.40
C LEU A 116 11.68 3.87 -3.70
N LYS A 117 12.47 3.59 -4.73
CA LYS A 117 11.96 3.39 -6.09
C LYS A 117 11.33 2.00 -6.26
N THR A 118 10.02 1.89 -6.10
CA THR A 118 9.25 0.67 -6.36
C THR A 118 9.38 0.19 -7.81
N ALA A 119 9.34 1.12 -8.79
CA ALA A 119 9.42 0.80 -10.23
C ALA A 119 10.72 0.07 -10.67
N THR A 120 11.70 -0.08 -9.78
CA THR A 120 12.94 -0.80 -10.04
C THR A 120 13.11 -2.06 -9.19
N LEU A 121 12.05 -2.47 -8.47
CA LEU A 121 12.07 -3.67 -7.64
C LEU A 121 12.03 -4.91 -8.53
N ASP A 122 13.03 -5.77 -8.40
CA ASP A 122 13.23 -6.94 -9.24
C ASP A 122 12.82 -8.25 -8.55
N ASN A 123 13.01 -8.31 -7.22
CA ASN A 123 12.80 -9.52 -6.43
C ASN A 123 12.17 -9.19 -5.08
N ILE A 124 11.26 -10.07 -4.63
CA ILE A 124 10.66 -10.04 -3.29
C ILE A 124 10.86 -11.41 -2.65
N PHE A 125 11.43 -11.45 -1.46
CA PHE A 125 11.68 -12.64 -0.67
C PHE A 125 10.75 -12.64 0.55
N LEU A 126 10.01 -13.73 0.79
CA LEU A 126 8.97 -13.81 1.82
C LEU A 126 9.30 -14.94 2.81
N THR A 127 9.39 -14.62 4.08
CA THR A 127 9.77 -15.59 5.12
C THR A 127 8.62 -16.52 5.48
N ARG A 128 7.37 -16.07 5.41
CA ARG A 128 6.16 -16.83 5.81
C ARG A 128 4.94 -16.43 4.98
N MET A 129 3.88 -17.25 5.04
CA MET A 129 2.56 -16.91 4.48
C MET A 129 1.59 -16.43 5.57
N ASN A 130 1.91 -15.31 6.19
CA ASN A 130 1.03 -14.62 7.14
C ASN A 130 0.86 -13.14 6.77
N TRP A 131 -0.10 -12.45 7.41
CA TRP A 131 -0.39 -11.06 7.05
C TRP A 131 0.77 -10.10 7.32
N GLN A 132 1.57 -10.33 8.36
CA GLN A 132 2.73 -9.49 8.67
C GLN A 132 3.79 -9.51 7.56
N THR A 133 3.88 -10.59 6.79
CA THR A 133 4.88 -10.75 5.71
C THR A 133 4.32 -10.51 4.32
N VAL A 134 3.01 -10.75 4.07
CA VAL A 134 2.40 -10.64 2.73
C VAL A 134 1.25 -9.63 2.64
N GLY A 135 0.89 -8.96 3.74
CA GLY A 135 -0.30 -8.08 3.78
C GLY A 135 -0.26 -6.93 2.78
N GLY A 136 0.92 -6.35 2.53
CA GLY A 136 1.13 -5.28 1.54
C GLY A 136 1.48 -5.78 0.14
N LEU A 137 1.64 -7.10 -0.06
CA LEU A 137 2.10 -7.65 -1.34
C LEU A 137 1.12 -7.41 -2.48
N SER A 138 -0.18 -7.45 -2.23
CA SER A 138 -1.21 -7.18 -3.24
C SER A 138 -1.13 -5.73 -3.75
N GLY A 139 -1.06 -4.75 -2.85
CA GLY A 139 -0.88 -3.34 -3.17
C GLY A 139 0.45 -3.08 -3.92
N MET A 140 1.54 -3.72 -3.48
CA MET A 140 2.84 -3.64 -4.14
C MET A 140 2.79 -4.16 -5.58
N ILE A 141 2.19 -5.32 -5.84
CA ILE A 141 2.04 -5.89 -7.19
C ILE A 141 1.23 -4.97 -8.10
N LEU A 142 0.13 -4.38 -7.59
CA LEU A 142 -0.67 -3.43 -8.34
C LEU A 142 0.15 -2.18 -8.70
N THR A 143 0.94 -1.66 -7.77
CA THR A 143 1.86 -0.52 -8.02
C THR A 143 2.95 -0.85 -9.04
N LEU A 144 3.56 -2.04 -8.96
CA LEU A 144 4.55 -2.49 -9.94
C LEU A 144 3.93 -2.56 -11.35
N ARG A 145 2.71 -3.12 -11.47
CA ARG A 145 1.96 -3.20 -12.73
C ARG A 145 1.67 -1.82 -13.31
N GLU A 146 1.17 -0.90 -12.50
CA GLU A 146 0.87 0.48 -12.92
C GLU A 146 2.11 1.28 -13.31
N SER A 147 3.23 1.04 -12.62
CA SER A 147 4.53 1.62 -12.96
C SER A 147 5.12 1.04 -14.25
N GLY A 148 4.49 0.02 -14.87
CA GLY A 148 4.93 -0.62 -16.10
C GLY A 148 6.17 -1.51 -15.91
N VAL A 149 6.36 -2.08 -14.72
CA VAL A 149 7.42 -3.07 -14.44
C VAL A 149 7.11 -4.34 -15.23
N PRO A 150 8.03 -4.85 -16.08
CA PRO A 150 7.76 -5.99 -16.95
C PRO A 150 7.63 -7.31 -16.19
N GLY A 151 8.23 -7.42 -15.02
CA GLY A 151 8.14 -8.62 -14.19
C GLY A 151 8.88 -8.49 -12.87
N CYS A 152 8.52 -9.36 -11.93
CA CYS A 152 9.13 -9.47 -10.60
C CYS A 152 9.22 -10.95 -10.22
N ILE A 153 10.33 -11.34 -9.58
CA ILE A 153 10.53 -12.68 -9.04
C ILE A 153 10.10 -12.66 -7.57
N LEU A 154 9.26 -13.62 -7.20
CA LEU A 154 8.75 -13.78 -5.85
C LEU A 154 9.26 -15.09 -5.28
N SER A 155 10.08 -15.04 -4.23
CA SER A 155 10.63 -16.24 -3.57
C SER A 155 10.00 -16.40 -2.19
N GLY A 156 9.46 -17.58 -1.88
CA GLY A 156 8.75 -17.78 -0.63
C GLY A 156 8.17 -19.19 -0.46
N PRO A 157 7.34 -19.42 0.57
CA PRO A 157 6.68 -20.69 0.78
C PRO A 157 5.80 -21.13 -0.42
N PRO A 158 5.57 -22.45 -0.61
CA PRO A 158 4.84 -22.98 -1.78
C PRO A 158 3.41 -22.43 -1.96
N GLN A 159 2.78 -21.97 -0.88
CA GLN A 159 1.43 -21.39 -0.89
C GLN A 159 1.35 -20.03 -1.61
N LEU A 160 2.48 -19.41 -1.94
CA LEU A 160 2.55 -18.11 -2.58
C LEU A 160 1.84 -18.07 -3.94
N GLU A 161 1.91 -19.14 -4.74
CA GLU A 161 1.17 -19.24 -6.01
C GLU A 161 -0.35 -19.18 -5.81
N LYS A 162 -0.84 -19.85 -4.75
CA LYS A 162 -2.27 -19.81 -4.41
C LYS A 162 -2.71 -18.43 -3.94
N TYR A 163 -1.87 -17.75 -3.15
CA TYR A 163 -2.10 -16.36 -2.75
C TYR A 163 -2.18 -15.43 -3.97
N LEU A 164 -1.25 -15.53 -4.92
CA LEU A 164 -1.29 -14.74 -6.16
C LEU A 164 -2.52 -15.05 -7.01
N SER A 165 -3.00 -16.28 -6.98
CA SER A 165 -4.26 -16.62 -7.63
C SER A 165 -5.46 -16.02 -6.91
N ALA A 166 -5.42 -15.93 -5.59
CA ALA A 166 -6.48 -15.34 -4.77
C ALA A 166 -6.64 -13.83 -4.99
N ILE A 167 -5.56 -13.07 -5.11
CA ILE A 167 -5.64 -11.63 -5.34
C ILE A 167 -6.26 -11.26 -6.70
N LYS A 168 -6.27 -12.18 -7.68
CA LYS A 168 -6.94 -11.95 -8.98
C LYS A 168 -8.45 -11.72 -8.85
N VAL A 169 -9.06 -12.08 -7.75
CA VAL A 169 -10.49 -11.83 -7.47
C VAL A 169 -10.82 -10.34 -7.51
N PHE A 170 -9.90 -9.49 -7.04
CA PHE A 170 -10.08 -8.03 -7.01
C PHE A 170 -9.11 -7.26 -7.89
N SER A 171 -7.94 -7.79 -8.20
CA SER A 171 -6.98 -7.12 -9.10
C SER A 171 -7.29 -7.35 -10.58
N GLY A 172 -8.14 -8.32 -10.90
CA GLY A 172 -8.28 -8.84 -12.25
C GLY A 172 -7.05 -9.63 -12.73
N PRO A 173 -6.99 -10.02 -13.98
CA PRO A 173 -5.85 -10.73 -14.54
C PRO A 173 -4.58 -9.86 -14.48
N LEU A 174 -3.47 -10.46 -14.02
CA LEU A 174 -2.15 -9.82 -13.91
C LEU A 174 -1.30 -10.09 -15.17
N GLU A 175 -1.89 -9.92 -16.36
CA GLU A 175 -1.24 -10.25 -17.64
C GLU A 175 -0.18 -9.23 -18.05
N ASP A 176 -0.29 -8.01 -17.56
CA ASP A 176 0.63 -6.90 -17.90
C ASP A 176 1.97 -6.97 -17.11
N ILE A 177 2.09 -7.87 -16.12
CA ILE A 177 3.31 -8.08 -15.31
C ILE A 177 3.61 -9.57 -15.21
N LYS A 178 4.84 -9.98 -15.55
CA LYS A 178 5.28 -11.37 -15.39
C LYS A 178 5.71 -11.62 -13.95
N LEU A 179 4.90 -12.33 -13.17
CA LEU A 179 5.26 -12.79 -11.84
C LEU A 179 5.79 -14.22 -11.91
N SER A 180 7.00 -14.45 -11.41
CA SER A 180 7.63 -15.78 -11.34
C SER A 180 7.80 -16.16 -9.89
N VAL A 181 7.21 -17.28 -9.46
CA VAL A 181 7.33 -17.79 -8.09
C VAL A 181 8.47 -18.80 -8.03
N ARG A 182 9.25 -18.73 -6.94
CA ARG A 182 10.32 -19.66 -6.60
C ARG A 182 10.14 -20.12 -5.15
N THR A 183 10.30 -21.42 -4.96
CA THR A 183 10.18 -22.06 -3.65
C THR A 183 11.55 -22.53 -3.13
N TYR A 184 11.62 -22.96 -1.88
CA TYR A 184 12.85 -23.50 -1.29
C TYR A 184 13.31 -24.82 -1.92
N THR A 185 12.48 -25.46 -2.74
CA THR A 185 12.83 -26.69 -3.49
C THR A 185 13.49 -26.37 -4.84
N ASP A 186 13.44 -25.13 -5.29
CA ASP A 186 14.12 -24.68 -6.49
C ASP A 186 15.62 -24.45 -6.20
N PRO A 187 16.48 -24.49 -7.24
CA PRO A 187 17.90 -24.11 -7.08
C PRO A 187 18.05 -22.70 -6.49
N ASP A 188 19.19 -22.40 -5.90
CA ASP A 188 19.50 -21.05 -5.37
C ASP A 188 19.23 -19.97 -6.41
N PHE A 189 18.65 -18.85 -5.94
CA PHE A 189 18.54 -17.67 -6.78
C PHE A 189 19.93 -17.04 -6.95
N THR A 190 20.33 -16.74 -8.18
CA THR A 190 21.62 -16.09 -8.46
C THR A 190 21.46 -15.02 -9.54
N ASP A 191 22.04 -13.85 -9.29
CA ASP A 191 22.17 -12.78 -10.28
C ASP A 191 23.53 -12.08 -10.18
N GLY A 192 23.70 -10.95 -10.86
CA GLY A 192 24.95 -10.18 -10.84
C GLY A 192 25.27 -9.51 -9.50
N THR A 193 24.36 -9.47 -8.56
CA THR A 193 24.54 -8.87 -7.23
C THR A 193 24.83 -9.90 -6.16
N MET A 194 23.99 -10.93 -6.07
CA MET A 194 24.09 -11.92 -4.99
C MET A 194 23.49 -13.28 -5.38
N THR A 195 23.88 -14.27 -4.59
CA THR A 195 23.21 -15.57 -4.54
C THR A 195 22.37 -15.62 -3.25
N VAL A 196 21.12 -16.11 -3.34
CA VAL A 196 20.22 -16.25 -2.20
C VAL A 196 19.76 -17.70 -2.09
N THR A 197 20.10 -18.33 -0.97
CA THR A 197 19.68 -19.67 -0.59
C THR A 197 18.47 -19.57 0.33
N GLN A 198 17.39 -20.28 0.01
CA GLN A 198 16.20 -20.40 0.85
C GLN A 198 16.35 -21.62 1.79
N VAL A 199 16.37 -21.38 3.09
CA VAL A 199 16.54 -22.41 4.11
C VAL A 199 15.22 -22.66 4.83
N PRO A 200 14.53 -23.79 4.60
CA PRO A 200 13.30 -24.10 5.31
C PRO A 200 13.57 -24.48 6.77
N ILE A 201 12.82 -23.90 7.68
CA ILE A 201 12.82 -24.18 9.12
C ILE A 201 11.40 -24.63 9.48
N PHE A 202 11.27 -25.86 10.01
CA PHE A 202 9.98 -26.40 10.44
C PHE A 202 9.89 -26.41 11.96
N ALA A 203 8.78 -25.90 12.50
CA ALA A 203 8.53 -25.88 13.95
C ALA A 203 8.52 -27.30 14.55
N GLU A 204 9.02 -27.44 15.76
CA GLU A 204 8.85 -28.65 16.55
C GLU A 204 7.39 -28.85 16.97
N ILE A 205 6.84 -30.05 16.70
CA ILE A 205 5.50 -30.42 17.11
C ILE A 205 5.57 -31.02 18.51
N LYS A 206 5.22 -30.24 19.55
CA LYS A 206 5.03 -30.80 20.92
C LYS A 206 3.74 -31.64 20.92
N GLU A 207 3.85 -32.95 21.21
CA GLU A 207 2.75 -33.94 21.19
C GLU A 207 1.54 -33.57 22.07
N ASP A 208 1.70 -32.71 23.07
CA ASP A 208 0.62 -32.30 23.99
C ASP A 208 -0.49 -31.48 23.32
N ARG A 209 -0.28 -30.87 22.17
CA ARG A 209 -1.34 -30.13 21.43
C ARG A 209 -2.31 -31.04 20.67
N VAL A 210 -1.89 -32.26 20.31
CA VAL A 210 -2.76 -33.23 19.60
C VAL A 210 -3.89 -33.71 20.50
N ARG A 211 -3.69 -33.80 21.82
CA ARG A 211 -4.71 -34.26 22.78
C ARG A 211 -5.75 -33.20 23.15
N ARG A 212 -5.45 -31.89 22.98
CA ARG A 212 -6.43 -30.82 23.27
C ARG A 212 -7.36 -30.46 22.11
N SER A 213 -7.04 -30.90 20.88
CA SER A 213 -7.90 -30.69 19.71
C SER A 213 -9.00 -31.73 19.54
N SER A 214 -9.08 -32.74 20.42
CA SER A 214 -10.06 -33.86 20.38
C SER A 214 -11.19 -33.76 21.41
N SER A 215 -11.38 -32.65 22.11
CA SER A 215 -12.56 -32.47 22.96
C SER A 215 -13.75 -31.99 22.14
N PRO A 216 -14.91 -32.62 22.20
CA PRO A 216 -16.09 -32.25 21.43
C PRO A 216 -16.83 -31.10 22.12
N SER A 217 -16.43 -29.89 21.92
CA SER A 217 -17.26 -28.71 22.17
C SER A 217 -18.01 -28.38 20.89
N GLY A 218 -19.35 -28.41 20.93
CA GLY A 218 -20.24 -28.26 19.80
C GLY A 218 -20.16 -26.92 19.07
N SER A 219 -19.18 -26.82 18.19
CA SER A 219 -19.06 -25.75 17.21
C SER A 219 -19.32 -26.34 15.82
N THR A 220 -20.30 -25.82 15.10
CA THR A 220 -20.55 -26.13 13.70
C THR A 220 -19.25 -26.05 12.89
N SER A 221 -18.88 -27.17 12.28
CA SER A 221 -17.61 -27.32 11.55
C SER A 221 -17.46 -26.28 10.43
N SER A 222 -16.21 -25.85 10.17
CA SER A 222 -15.86 -24.92 9.08
C SER A 222 -16.33 -25.41 7.70
N SER A 223 -16.51 -26.73 7.53
CA SER A 223 -17.05 -27.37 6.32
C SER A 223 -18.53 -26.99 6.10
N GLN A 224 -19.35 -26.97 7.15
CA GLN A 224 -20.78 -26.60 7.03
C GLN A 224 -20.95 -25.11 6.69
N ARG A 225 -20.04 -24.24 7.11
CA ARG A 225 -20.06 -22.82 6.71
C ARG A 225 -19.68 -22.62 5.24
N LYS A 226 -18.73 -23.39 4.72
CA LYS A 226 -18.37 -23.40 3.28
C LYS A 226 -19.50 -23.90 2.39
N GLU A 227 -20.19 -24.95 2.80
CA GLU A 227 -21.28 -25.53 2.02
C GLU A 227 -22.53 -24.63 1.96
N LEU A 228 -22.84 -23.96 3.07
CA LEU A 228 -23.94 -22.98 3.10
C LEU A 228 -23.69 -21.82 2.14
N TRP A 229 -22.44 -21.33 2.08
CA TRP A 229 -22.07 -20.23 1.20
C TRP A 229 -22.06 -20.61 -0.28
N LYS A 230 -21.60 -21.85 -0.61
CA LYS A 230 -21.66 -22.35 -2.00
C LYS A 230 -23.08 -22.40 -2.54
N ALA A 231 -24.05 -22.78 -1.72
CA ALA A 231 -25.46 -22.78 -2.12
C ALA A 231 -26.00 -21.36 -2.39
N GLU A 232 -25.53 -20.33 -1.69
CA GLU A 232 -25.93 -18.93 -1.91
C GLU A 232 -25.34 -18.34 -3.21
N CYS A 233 -24.16 -18.78 -3.63
CA CYS A 233 -23.51 -18.30 -4.86
C CYS A 233 -24.11 -18.92 -6.15
N VAL A 234 -24.66 -20.14 -6.07
CA VAL A 234 -25.21 -20.83 -7.25
C VAL A 234 -26.54 -20.25 -7.69
N GLU A 235 -27.35 -19.73 -6.76
CA GLU A 235 -28.66 -19.16 -7.10
C GLU A 235 -28.61 -17.75 -7.74
N SER A 236 -27.47 -17.05 -7.70
CA SER A 236 -27.32 -15.71 -8.30
C SER A 236 -26.80 -15.74 -9.75
N SER A 237 -26.54 -16.90 -10.34
CA SER A 237 -26.03 -17.07 -11.71
C SER A 237 -27.03 -17.72 -12.68
N ALA A 238 -28.34 -17.59 -12.43
CA ALA A 238 -29.38 -18.05 -13.35
C ALA A 238 -29.57 -17.08 -14.52
N ASP A 239 -28.55 -16.98 -15.38
CA ASP A 239 -28.70 -16.59 -16.80
C ASP A 239 -27.68 -17.41 -17.62
N GLY A 240 -28.22 -18.37 -18.25
CA GLY A 240 -27.92 -19.27 -19.33
C GLY A 240 -26.49 -19.50 -19.78
N GLN A 241 -25.90 -20.62 -19.42
CA GLN A 241 -25.46 -21.67 -20.36
C GLN A 241 -24.86 -22.85 -19.58
N LEU A 242 -25.39 -24.04 -19.85
CA LEU A 242 -24.87 -25.33 -19.35
C LEU A 242 -23.42 -25.55 -19.81
N SER A 243 -22.46 -25.42 -18.92
CA SER A 243 -21.18 -26.10 -19.02
C SER A 243 -21.12 -27.16 -17.92
N ARG A 244 -20.85 -28.42 -18.32
CA ARG A 244 -20.78 -29.59 -17.45
C ARG A 244 -19.95 -29.31 -16.22
N SER A 245 -20.52 -29.54 -15.05
CA SER A 245 -19.84 -29.53 -13.75
C SER A 245 -18.69 -30.53 -13.75
N PRO A 246 -17.48 -30.18 -13.27
CA PRO A 246 -16.47 -31.18 -12.97
C PRO A 246 -16.94 -32.04 -11.77
N SER A 247 -16.60 -33.31 -11.80
CA SER A 247 -16.92 -34.31 -10.79
C SER A 247 -16.49 -33.90 -9.38
N PRO A 248 -17.12 -34.43 -8.30
CA PRO A 248 -16.89 -34.03 -6.90
C PRO A 248 -15.51 -34.39 -6.32
N GLU A 249 -14.54 -34.86 -7.09
CA GLU A 249 -13.32 -35.49 -6.58
C GLU A 249 -12.10 -34.60 -6.43
N SER A 250 -12.15 -33.30 -6.77
CA SER A 250 -11.05 -32.37 -6.47
C SER A 250 -11.44 -31.28 -5.48
N ARG A 251 -11.75 -31.66 -4.23
CA ARG A 251 -11.67 -30.71 -3.11
C ARG A 251 -10.20 -30.39 -2.89
N ASP A 252 -9.75 -29.25 -3.37
CA ASP A 252 -8.43 -28.69 -3.11
C ASP A 252 -8.26 -28.63 -1.57
N ARG A 253 -7.45 -29.53 -1.00
CA ARG A 253 -7.20 -29.58 0.45
C ARG A 253 -6.51 -28.28 0.84
N SER A 254 -6.85 -27.74 2.01
CA SER A 254 -6.10 -26.62 2.61
C SER A 254 -4.61 -26.93 2.58
N THR A 255 -3.82 -26.01 2.00
CA THR A 255 -2.36 -26.15 1.91
C THR A 255 -1.63 -25.28 2.93
N ARG A 256 -2.38 -24.61 3.82
CA ARG A 256 -1.83 -23.77 4.88
C ARG A 256 -0.85 -24.58 5.75
N ASP A 257 0.34 -24.03 5.89
CA ASP A 257 1.40 -24.62 6.72
C ASP A 257 1.97 -23.55 7.68
N PRO A 258 1.46 -23.46 8.90
CA PRO A 258 1.98 -22.55 9.91
C PRO A 258 3.30 -23.00 10.54
N SER A 259 3.74 -24.23 10.27
CA SER A 259 4.99 -24.77 10.80
C SER A 259 6.21 -24.39 9.99
N LEU A 260 6.03 -23.83 8.77
CA LEU A 260 7.12 -23.49 7.86
C LEU A 260 7.48 -22.00 7.96
N VAL A 261 8.76 -21.74 8.17
CA VAL A 261 9.42 -20.44 8.03
C VAL A 261 10.63 -20.59 7.13
N LEU A 262 10.90 -19.58 6.31
CA LEU A 262 12.11 -19.54 5.49
C LEU A 262 13.12 -18.53 6.07
N ALA A 263 14.35 -19.02 6.29
CA ALA A 263 15.51 -18.16 6.48
C ALA A 263 16.19 -17.95 5.11
N PHE A 264 16.82 -16.79 4.93
CA PHE A 264 17.55 -16.46 3.70
C PHE A 264 19.03 -16.27 4.00
N VAL A 265 19.87 -17.01 3.27
CA VAL A 265 21.32 -16.81 3.26
C VAL A 265 21.69 -16.07 1.99
N CYS A 266 22.22 -14.86 2.13
CA CYS A 266 22.57 -13.98 1.02
C CYS A 266 24.09 -13.82 0.93
N LYS A 267 24.67 -14.16 -0.23
CA LYS A 267 26.10 -14.02 -0.51
C LYS A 267 26.29 -13.07 -1.69
N LEU A 268 26.97 -11.93 -1.46
CA LEU A 268 27.26 -10.98 -2.53
C LEU A 268 28.26 -11.56 -3.53
N GLN A 269 28.10 -11.23 -4.81
CA GLN A 269 29.05 -11.62 -5.83
C GLN A 269 30.43 -10.99 -5.57
N PRO A 270 31.52 -11.72 -5.80
CA PRO A 270 32.87 -11.20 -5.61
C PRO A 270 33.11 -9.96 -6.47
N LYS A 271 33.88 -9.02 -5.96
CA LYS A 271 34.27 -7.82 -6.67
C LYS A 271 35.79 -7.73 -6.80
N LYS A 272 36.27 -7.55 -8.00
CA LYS A 272 37.70 -7.34 -8.26
C LYS A 272 38.16 -6.01 -7.67
N GLY A 273 39.39 -5.97 -7.18
CA GLY A 273 39.99 -4.77 -6.60
C GLY A 273 40.00 -3.57 -7.54
N ASN A 274 40.01 -2.38 -6.97
CA ASN A 274 40.09 -1.14 -7.73
C ASN A 274 41.55 -0.89 -8.17
N PHE A 275 41.73 -0.51 -9.44
CA PHE A 275 43.05 -0.11 -9.96
C PHE A 275 43.44 1.27 -9.44
N LEU A 276 44.60 1.40 -8.84
CA LEU A 276 45.17 2.59 -8.22
C LEU A 276 45.98 3.38 -9.24
N VAL A 277 45.33 4.31 -9.91
CA VAL A 277 45.93 5.10 -11.01
C VAL A 277 47.22 5.82 -10.62
N GLN A 278 47.27 6.39 -9.40
CA GLN A 278 48.47 7.10 -8.93
C GLN A 278 49.67 6.14 -8.78
N LYS A 279 49.48 5.01 -8.10
CA LYS A 279 50.54 4.00 -7.95
C LYS A 279 51.00 3.41 -9.29
N ALA A 280 50.04 3.25 -10.23
CA ALA A 280 50.36 2.77 -11.57
C ALA A 280 51.24 3.78 -12.34
N ASN A 281 50.96 5.08 -12.19
CA ASN A 281 51.82 6.14 -12.76
C ASN A 281 53.22 6.17 -12.14
N GLU A 282 53.32 6.01 -10.81
CA GLU A 282 54.60 5.97 -10.08
C GLU A 282 55.45 4.79 -10.53
N LEU A 283 54.83 3.68 -10.90
CA LEU A 283 55.51 2.49 -11.45
C LEU A 283 55.74 2.55 -12.97
N GLY A 284 55.34 3.65 -13.61
CA GLY A 284 55.62 3.92 -15.01
C GLY A 284 54.68 3.23 -16.00
N LEU A 285 53.53 2.69 -15.56
CA LEU A 285 52.55 2.11 -16.48
C LEU A 285 51.95 3.20 -17.41
N PRO A 286 51.53 2.85 -18.63
CA PRO A 286 51.06 3.82 -19.64
C PRO A 286 49.64 4.32 -19.36
N VAL A 287 49.43 4.89 -18.18
CA VAL A 287 48.15 5.46 -17.75
C VAL A 287 47.75 6.61 -18.67
N GLY A 288 46.46 6.67 -19.02
CA GLY A 288 45.90 7.68 -19.93
C GLY A 288 45.98 7.32 -21.42
N THR A 289 46.58 6.18 -21.75
CA THR A 289 46.63 5.64 -23.12
C THR A 289 45.78 4.41 -23.31
N ALA A 290 45.42 4.05 -24.54
CA ALA A 290 44.64 2.83 -24.81
C ALA A 290 45.42 1.54 -24.44
N ALA A 291 46.76 1.59 -24.37
CA ALA A 291 47.61 0.46 -24.02
C ALA A 291 47.43 -0.02 -22.56
N ILE A 292 46.94 0.84 -21.67
CA ILE A 292 46.73 0.46 -20.23
C ILE A 292 45.66 -0.60 -20.04
N GLY A 293 44.65 -0.68 -20.95
CA GLY A 293 43.47 -1.55 -20.79
C GLY A 293 43.80 -3.04 -20.51
N PRO A 294 44.63 -3.70 -21.35
CA PRO A 294 45.06 -5.10 -21.11
C PRO A 294 45.80 -5.29 -19.78
N PHE A 295 46.66 -4.31 -19.37
CA PHE A 295 47.35 -4.38 -18.07
C PHE A 295 46.34 -4.31 -16.89
N ILE A 296 45.40 -3.40 -16.93
CA ILE A 296 44.31 -3.29 -15.91
C ILE A 296 43.55 -4.61 -15.84
N ALA A 297 43.19 -5.18 -16.98
CA ALA A 297 42.45 -6.45 -17.01
C ALA A 297 43.27 -7.58 -16.34
N ALA A 298 44.52 -7.77 -16.73
CA ALA A 298 45.42 -8.79 -16.18
C ALA A 298 45.65 -8.61 -14.66
N LEU A 299 45.97 -7.40 -14.23
CA LEU A 299 46.21 -7.08 -12.82
C LEU A 299 44.95 -7.25 -11.96
N LYS A 300 43.76 -6.91 -12.47
CA LYS A 300 42.49 -7.16 -11.79
C LYS A 300 42.12 -8.66 -11.76
N ASP A 301 42.67 -9.45 -12.69
CA ASP A 301 42.52 -10.92 -12.70
C ASP A 301 43.55 -11.61 -11.81
N GLY A 302 44.34 -10.85 -11.06
CA GLY A 302 45.35 -11.38 -10.14
C GLY A 302 46.65 -11.80 -10.82
N LYS A 303 46.90 -11.44 -12.08
CA LYS A 303 48.08 -11.79 -12.85
C LYS A 303 49.09 -10.63 -12.82
N SER A 304 50.38 -10.96 -12.56
CA SER A 304 51.46 -9.99 -12.72
C SER A 304 51.63 -9.62 -14.18
N VAL A 305 52.09 -8.41 -14.42
CA VAL A 305 52.40 -7.90 -15.77
C VAL A 305 53.79 -7.35 -15.82
N THR A 306 54.49 -7.58 -16.94
CA THR A 306 55.82 -7.02 -17.16
C THR A 306 55.71 -5.81 -18.08
N TYR A 307 56.27 -4.68 -17.64
CA TYR A 307 56.35 -3.45 -18.43
C TYR A 307 57.68 -2.78 -18.23
N ASN A 308 58.35 -2.41 -19.34
CA ASN A 308 59.73 -1.85 -19.36
C ASN A 308 60.73 -2.67 -18.53
N GLY A 309 60.64 -4.01 -18.59
CA GLY A 309 61.56 -4.91 -17.87
C GLY A 309 61.28 -5.05 -16.37
N LYS A 310 60.28 -4.38 -15.83
CA LYS A 310 59.82 -4.49 -14.44
C LYS A 310 58.55 -5.33 -14.33
N GLU A 311 58.55 -6.34 -13.46
CA GLU A 311 57.38 -7.09 -13.12
C GLU A 311 56.56 -6.30 -12.06
N ILE A 312 55.27 -6.10 -12.30
CA ILE A 312 54.35 -5.36 -11.44
C ILE A 312 53.29 -6.35 -10.95
N HIS A 313 53.19 -6.50 -9.64
CA HIS A 313 52.22 -7.38 -9.01
C HIS A 313 50.86 -6.68 -8.77
N PRO A 314 49.73 -7.41 -8.79
CA PRO A 314 48.43 -6.86 -8.48
C PRO A 314 48.35 -6.08 -7.15
N SER A 315 49.01 -6.56 -6.10
CA SER A 315 49.09 -5.95 -4.77
C SER A 315 49.72 -4.55 -4.75
N GLU A 316 50.51 -4.20 -5.76
CA GLU A 316 51.17 -2.89 -5.84
C GLU A 316 50.21 -1.82 -6.40
N VAL A 317 49.33 -2.20 -7.34
CA VAL A 317 48.50 -1.26 -8.12
C VAL A 317 47.00 -1.52 -8.05
N CYS A 318 46.56 -2.52 -7.29
CA CYS A 318 45.16 -2.80 -7.06
C CYS A 318 44.88 -2.90 -5.55
N THR A 319 43.68 -2.47 -5.14
CA THR A 319 43.16 -2.82 -3.80
C THR A 319 42.86 -4.33 -3.75
N PRO A 320 42.83 -4.96 -2.58
CA PRO A 320 42.41 -6.36 -2.44
C PRO A 320 41.02 -6.61 -3.09
N SER A 321 40.86 -7.78 -3.66
CA SER A 321 39.57 -8.23 -4.16
C SER A 321 38.63 -8.53 -2.97
N ASP A 322 37.37 -8.16 -3.09
CA ASP A 322 36.33 -8.44 -2.10
C ASP A 322 35.66 -9.79 -2.45
N PRO A 323 35.76 -10.83 -1.58
CA PRO A 323 35.21 -12.15 -1.84
C PRO A 323 33.67 -12.18 -1.83
N GLY A 324 33.02 -11.11 -1.42
CA GLY A 324 31.59 -10.98 -1.27
C GLY A 324 31.13 -11.23 0.17
N ALA A 325 30.56 -10.21 0.76
CA ALA A 325 29.97 -10.27 2.09
C ALA A 325 28.78 -11.25 2.14
N ARG A 326 28.58 -11.86 3.31
CA ARG A 326 27.46 -12.74 3.59
C ARG A 326 26.57 -12.10 4.65
N PHE A 327 25.24 -12.15 4.46
CA PHE A 327 24.28 -11.74 5.48
C PHE A 327 23.12 -12.72 5.55
N LEU A 328 22.51 -12.82 6.72
CA LEU A 328 21.38 -13.71 6.97
C LEU A 328 20.13 -12.87 7.28
N VAL A 329 18.97 -13.36 6.82
CA VAL A 329 17.65 -12.84 7.24
C VAL A 329 16.91 -13.98 7.91
N ILE A 330 16.69 -13.85 9.21
CA ILE A 330 16.12 -14.87 10.09
C ILE A 330 14.78 -14.40 10.59
N ASP A 331 13.75 -15.22 10.42
CA ASP A 331 12.43 -15.04 11.03
C ASP A 331 12.19 -16.20 12.00
N CYS A 332 12.16 -15.90 13.30
CA CYS A 332 11.89 -16.88 14.37
C CYS A 332 10.69 -16.42 15.19
N PRO A 333 9.45 -16.79 14.80
CA PRO A 333 8.23 -16.20 15.35
C PRO A 333 7.83 -16.71 16.74
N SER A 334 8.32 -17.87 17.15
CA SER A 334 8.00 -18.49 18.45
C SER A 334 9.07 -19.49 18.86
N GLU A 335 9.04 -19.92 20.13
CA GLU A 335 10.00 -20.87 20.70
C GLU A 335 10.05 -22.21 19.94
N GLU A 336 8.95 -22.64 19.31
CA GLU A 336 8.87 -23.89 18.54
C GLU A 336 9.84 -23.94 17.34
N PHE A 337 10.34 -22.79 16.89
CA PHE A 337 11.31 -22.69 15.80
C PHE A 337 12.76 -22.55 16.30
N VAL A 338 13.01 -22.33 17.58
CA VAL A 338 14.36 -22.06 18.12
C VAL A 338 15.30 -23.24 17.90
N GLN A 339 14.91 -24.44 18.35
CA GLN A 339 15.75 -25.63 18.21
C GLN A 339 16.01 -26.02 16.74
N PRO A 340 14.99 -26.06 15.85
CA PRO A 340 15.21 -26.30 14.42
C PRO A 340 16.15 -25.29 13.77
N LEU A 341 16.07 -24.01 14.17
CA LEU A 341 16.97 -22.96 13.71
C LEU A 341 18.41 -23.19 14.22
N CYS A 342 18.57 -23.41 15.52
CA CYS A 342 19.88 -23.56 16.18
C CYS A 342 20.64 -24.80 15.74
N THR A 343 19.92 -25.84 15.27
CA THR A 343 20.51 -27.12 14.82
C THR A 343 20.68 -27.21 13.31
N ASN A 344 20.20 -26.22 12.55
CA ASN A 344 20.28 -26.24 11.08
C ASN A 344 21.71 -26.22 10.55
N ASP A 345 22.11 -27.25 9.80
CA ASP A 345 23.50 -27.40 9.32
C ASP A 345 23.92 -26.38 8.27
N ILE A 346 22.94 -25.84 7.51
CA ILE A 346 23.22 -24.78 6.53
C ILE A 346 23.60 -23.49 7.26
N LEU A 347 22.85 -23.12 8.28
CA LEU A 347 23.07 -21.89 9.06
C LEU A 347 24.35 -21.95 9.91
N LYS A 348 24.69 -23.15 10.45
CA LYS A 348 25.93 -23.36 11.24
C LYS A 348 27.21 -23.01 10.48
N ARG A 349 27.21 -23.19 9.14
CA ARG A 349 28.39 -22.86 8.30
C ARG A 349 28.77 -21.37 8.40
N TYR A 350 27.79 -20.51 8.61
CA TYR A 350 27.99 -19.05 8.66
C TYR A 350 28.34 -18.53 10.07
N GLN A 351 28.53 -19.43 11.02
CA GLN A 351 29.02 -19.15 12.37
C GLN A 351 30.55 -19.35 12.50
N SER A 352 31.26 -19.73 11.42
CA SER A 352 32.73 -19.90 11.40
C SER A 352 33.44 -18.59 11.07
N GLU A 353 34.69 -18.45 11.48
CA GLU A 353 35.51 -17.27 11.16
C GLU A 353 35.80 -17.12 9.66
N GLU A 354 35.95 -18.24 8.92
CA GLU A 354 36.30 -18.23 7.49
C GLU A 354 35.10 -17.85 6.61
N ASP A 355 33.91 -18.38 6.90
CA ASP A 355 32.69 -18.19 6.13
C ASP A 355 31.64 -17.38 6.87
N GLY A 356 31.99 -16.67 7.94
CA GLY A 356 31.12 -15.96 8.84
C GLY A 356 30.23 -14.92 8.15
N ALA A 357 29.00 -14.79 8.67
CA ALA A 357 28.10 -13.71 8.28
C ALA A 357 28.59 -12.38 8.86
N ILE A 358 28.60 -11.31 8.09
CA ILE A 358 28.93 -9.96 8.59
C ILE A 358 27.71 -9.25 9.18
N LEU A 359 26.49 -9.69 8.84
CA LEU A 359 25.24 -9.17 9.38
C LEU A 359 24.21 -10.29 9.50
N VAL A 360 23.55 -10.37 10.66
CA VAL A 360 22.38 -11.22 10.86
C VAL A 360 21.17 -10.31 11.21
N VAL A 361 20.13 -10.43 10.42
CA VAL A 361 18.86 -9.71 10.66
C VAL A 361 17.90 -10.65 11.38
N HIS A 362 17.40 -10.23 12.53
CA HIS A 362 16.47 -10.99 13.37
C HIS A 362 15.08 -10.34 13.31
N MET A 363 14.15 -10.97 12.59
CA MET A 363 12.72 -10.66 12.63
C MET A 363 12.07 -11.54 13.72
N THR A 364 12.39 -11.24 14.98
CA THR A 364 12.19 -12.14 16.12
C THR A 364 11.59 -11.35 17.30
N PRO A 365 10.48 -11.83 17.92
CA PRO A 365 9.87 -11.17 19.08
C PRO A 365 10.78 -11.25 20.32
N GLU A 366 10.58 -10.32 21.26
CA GLU A 366 11.38 -10.26 22.49
C GLU A 366 11.27 -11.53 23.34
N SER A 367 10.11 -12.19 23.34
CA SER A 367 9.91 -13.46 24.06
C SER A 367 10.90 -14.53 23.61
N VAL A 368 11.20 -14.62 22.32
CA VAL A 368 12.19 -15.55 21.74
C VAL A 368 13.62 -15.06 21.99
N LEU A 369 13.88 -13.76 21.85
CA LEU A 369 15.21 -13.17 22.12
C LEU A 369 15.66 -13.34 23.59
N LYS A 370 14.72 -13.54 24.52
CA LYS A 370 14.98 -13.82 25.95
C LYS A 370 15.30 -15.27 26.25
N THR A 371 15.11 -16.20 25.29
CA THR A 371 15.44 -17.61 25.51
C THR A 371 16.94 -17.81 25.46
N GLU A 372 17.46 -18.62 26.42
CA GLU A 372 18.90 -18.93 26.51
C GLU A 372 19.42 -19.59 25.24
N GLU A 373 18.64 -20.50 24.65
CA GLU A 373 19.02 -21.20 23.43
C GLU A 373 19.24 -20.26 22.24
N TYR A 374 18.36 -19.24 22.10
CA TYR A 374 18.49 -18.27 21.01
C TYR A 374 19.67 -17.34 21.23
N GLN A 375 19.90 -16.89 22.49
CA GLN A 375 21.05 -16.07 22.84
C GLN A 375 22.37 -16.81 22.60
N HIS A 376 22.48 -18.07 23.05
CA HIS A 376 23.64 -18.92 22.79
C HIS A 376 23.87 -19.17 21.28
N TRP A 377 22.79 -19.23 20.50
CA TRP A 377 22.90 -19.34 19.05
C TRP A 377 23.47 -18.06 18.44
N MET A 378 23.08 -16.88 18.93
CA MET A 378 23.65 -15.59 18.49
C MET A 378 25.14 -15.47 18.87
N GLU A 379 25.53 -15.93 20.03
CA GLU A 379 26.92 -15.92 20.54
C GLU A 379 27.88 -16.79 19.72
N ARG A 380 27.37 -17.75 18.94
CA ARG A 380 28.23 -18.60 18.08
C ARG A 380 28.76 -17.88 16.84
N PHE A 381 28.18 -16.74 16.47
CA PHE A 381 28.71 -15.96 15.36
C PHE A 381 30.03 -15.26 15.75
N PRO A 382 30.94 -15.01 14.77
CA PRO A 382 32.12 -14.23 15.03
C PRO A 382 31.82 -12.89 15.73
N SER A 383 32.73 -12.41 16.56
CA SER A 383 32.59 -11.14 17.28
C SER A 383 32.52 -9.91 16.34
N SER A 384 32.90 -10.09 15.08
CA SER A 384 32.77 -9.09 14.02
C SER A 384 31.41 -9.07 13.34
N THR A 385 30.52 -10.00 13.68
CA THR A 385 29.17 -10.08 13.12
C THR A 385 28.26 -9.01 13.75
N GLU A 386 27.61 -8.22 12.93
CA GLU A 386 26.59 -7.26 13.36
C GLU A 386 25.20 -7.92 13.44
N HIS A 387 24.42 -7.56 14.46
CA HIS A 387 23.07 -8.09 14.67
C HIS A 387 22.04 -6.97 14.60
N LEU A 388 21.10 -7.05 13.64
CA LEU A 388 19.97 -6.12 13.48
C LEU A 388 18.67 -6.74 14.01
N ILE A 389 18.07 -6.15 15.02
CA ILE A 389 16.82 -6.63 15.64
C ILE A 389 15.63 -5.84 15.08
N MET A 390 14.62 -6.55 14.57
CA MET A 390 13.40 -6.00 14.00
C MET A 390 12.18 -6.64 14.67
N ASN A 391 11.50 -5.92 15.55
CA ASN A 391 10.32 -6.40 16.27
C ASN A 391 9.47 -5.26 16.86
N GLU A 392 8.48 -5.61 17.67
CA GLU A 392 7.51 -4.67 18.26
C GLU A 392 8.12 -3.68 19.27
N GLN A 393 9.32 -3.92 19.77
CA GLN A 393 10.02 -3.06 20.76
C GLN A 393 10.84 -1.95 20.11
N VAL A 394 10.78 -1.85 18.79
CA VAL A 394 11.49 -0.79 18.07
C VAL A 394 10.67 0.49 18.08
N HIS A 395 11.25 1.54 18.65
CA HIS A 395 10.67 2.88 18.65
C HIS A 395 11.12 3.64 17.39
N SER A 396 10.30 3.62 16.36
CA SER A 396 10.59 4.32 15.11
C SER A 396 9.34 5.02 14.59
N VAL A 397 9.49 6.29 14.21
CA VAL A 397 8.44 7.01 13.50
C VAL A 397 8.60 6.75 12.00
N HIS A 398 7.62 6.10 11.41
CA HIS A 398 7.63 5.73 9.99
C HIS A 398 7.02 6.83 9.10
N ASN A 399 5.87 7.39 9.50
CA ASN A 399 5.08 8.34 8.71
C ASN A 399 5.27 9.79 9.18
N VAL A 400 6.48 10.34 9.03
CA VAL A 400 6.83 11.69 9.53
C VAL A 400 5.95 12.79 8.93
N ARG A 401 5.54 12.66 7.66
CA ARG A 401 4.66 13.65 7.02
C ARG A 401 3.26 13.65 7.58
N SER A 402 2.72 12.48 7.95
CA SER A 402 1.44 12.41 8.66
C SER A 402 1.54 13.07 10.03
N GLN A 403 2.64 12.85 10.77
CA GLN A 403 2.90 13.51 12.03
C GLN A 403 2.94 15.04 11.87
N LYS A 404 3.72 15.52 10.87
CA LYS A 404 3.83 16.95 10.58
C LYS A 404 2.47 17.58 10.31
N ILE A 405 1.70 17.01 9.37
CA ILE A 405 0.39 17.56 9.00
C ILE A 405 -0.56 17.56 10.20
N GLN A 406 -0.59 16.47 10.96
CA GLN A 406 -1.49 16.36 12.11
C GLN A 406 -1.09 17.34 13.24
N THR A 407 0.21 17.55 13.50
CA THR A 407 0.68 18.56 14.43
C THR A 407 0.24 19.96 14.00
N GLN A 408 0.35 20.27 12.72
CA GLN A 408 -0.06 21.56 12.16
C GLN A 408 -1.58 21.77 12.21
N LEU A 409 -2.37 20.74 11.87
CA LEU A 409 -3.83 20.77 11.99
C LEU A 409 -4.30 20.90 13.44
N ASN A 410 -3.59 20.28 14.38
CA ASN A 410 -3.90 20.37 15.82
C ASN A 410 -3.86 21.80 16.35
N LEU A 411 -3.03 22.69 15.78
CA LEU A 411 -2.99 24.12 16.12
C LEU A 411 -4.31 24.84 15.83
N ILE A 412 -5.04 24.37 14.80
CA ILE A 412 -6.34 24.92 14.42
C ILE A 412 -7.40 24.52 15.46
N HIS A 413 -7.54 23.19 15.71
CA HIS A 413 -8.54 22.67 16.63
C HIS A 413 -8.15 21.29 17.21
N THR A 414 -7.87 21.25 18.51
CA THR A 414 -7.34 20.06 19.18
C THR A 414 -8.32 18.87 19.23
N GLU A 415 -9.64 19.13 19.32
CA GLU A 415 -10.65 18.09 19.37
C GLU A 415 -10.96 17.49 17.99
N VAL A 416 -11.00 18.31 16.93
CA VAL A 416 -11.25 17.86 15.56
C VAL A 416 -10.02 17.21 14.96
N PHE A 417 -8.84 17.73 15.28
CA PHE A 417 -7.55 17.21 14.83
C PHE A 417 -6.69 16.80 16.04
N PRO A 418 -6.97 15.66 16.68
CA PRO A 418 -6.19 15.22 17.84
C PRO A 418 -4.74 14.92 17.46
N GLN A 419 -3.82 15.08 18.41
CA GLN A 419 -2.43 14.65 18.22
C GLN A 419 -2.34 13.15 18.03
N LEU A 420 -1.43 12.70 17.19
CA LEU A 420 -1.17 11.28 17.01
C LEU A 420 -0.51 10.69 18.25
N GLN A 421 -0.95 9.52 18.61
CA GLN A 421 -0.47 8.81 19.77
C GLN A 421 0.65 7.82 19.39
N LYS A 422 1.56 7.58 20.32
CA LYS A 422 2.60 6.55 20.17
C LYS A 422 2.18 5.31 20.94
N PHE A 423 2.26 4.16 20.27
CA PHE A 423 2.10 2.87 20.96
C PHE A 423 3.41 2.53 21.70
N THR A 424 3.31 2.17 22.95
CA THR A 424 4.44 1.70 23.78
C THR A 424 4.15 0.28 24.22
N SER A 425 4.96 -0.68 23.76
CA SER A 425 4.81 -2.06 24.20
C SER A 425 5.16 -2.19 25.68
N PRO A 426 4.35 -2.92 26.46
CA PRO A 426 4.63 -3.16 27.89
C PRO A 426 5.77 -4.17 28.09
N GLU A 427 6.17 -4.91 27.09
CA GLU A 427 7.22 -5.91 27.16
C GLU A 427 8.61 -5.25 27.22
N SER A 428 9.47 -5.67 28.15
CA SER A 428 10.86 -5.19 28.24
C SER A 428 11.72 -5.77 27.12
N GLN A 429 12.68 -5.01 26.63
CA GLN A 429 13.68 -5.50 25.68
C GLN A 429 14.56 -6.60 26.32
N ALA A 430 14.98 -7.58 25.51
CA ALA A 430 15.94 -8.60 25.91
C ALA A 430 17.33 -7.97 26.11
N ALA A 431 18.00 -8.35 27.18
CA ALA A 431 19.42 -8.05 27.38
C ALA A 431 20.24 -9.07 26.58
N LEU A 432 20.79 -8.63 25.44
CA LEU A 432 21.60 -9.49 24.57
C LEU A 432 23.09 -9.30 24.88
N HIS A 433 23.85 -10.40 24.88
CA HIS A 433 25.28 -10.39 25.17
C HIS A 433 26.15 -10.04 23.97
N VAL A 434 25.58 -10.10 22.76
CA VAL A 434 26.25 -9.72 21.51
C VAL A 434 25.98 -8.27 21.15
N PRO A 435 26.91 -7.56 20.45
CA PRO A 435 26.66 -6.25 19.89
C PRO A 435 25.43 -6.29 18.96
N ASN A 436 24.45 -5.44 19.22
CA ASN A 436 23.23 -5.42 18.45
C ASN A 436 22.73 -3.99 18.19
N VAL A 437 21.99 -3.84 17.09
CA VAL A 437 21.36 -2.59 16.71
C VAL A 437 19.86 -2.84 16.59
N ARG A 438 19.03 -2.05 17.27
CA ARG A 438 17.58 -2.04 17.09
C ARG A 438 17.24 -1.25 15.83
N ALA A 439 16.36 -1.81 15.01
CA ALA A 439 16.00 -1.22 13.73
C ALA A 439 15.26 0.11 13.90
N GLU A 440 15.58 1.06 13.05
CA GLU A 440 14.87 2.33 12.89
C GLU A 440 14.51 2.51 11.42
N CYS A 441 13.40 3.17 11.13
CA CYS A 441 13.00 3.45 9.74
C CYS A 441 14.14 4.16 9.01
N LEU A 442 14.49 3.67 7.83
CA LEU A 442 15.61 4.11 6.97
C LEU A 442 17.02 3.91 7.54
N LEU A 443 17.20 3.30 8.71
CA LEU A 443 18.52 2.85 9.15
C LEU A 443 19.16 2.01 8.04
N LYS A 444 20.42 2.28 7.74
CA LYS A 444 21.12 1.68 6.61
C LYS A 444 22.38 0.98 7.07
N PHE A 445 22.60 -0.24 6.58
CA PHE A 445 23.85 -0.98 6.69
C PHE A 445 24.50 -1.10 5.32
N GLN A 446 25.67 -0.50 5.16
CA GLN A 446 26.41 -0.51 3.90
C GLN A 446 27.36 -1.69 3.86
N PHE A 447 27.27 -2.51 2.81
CA PHE A 447 28.21 -3.60 2.55
C PHE A 447 29.38 -3.16 1.69
N ARG A 448 29.13 -2.24 0.75
CA ARG A 448 30.10 -1.69 -0.20
C ARG A 448 29.83 -0.23 -0.45
N PRO A 449 30.87 0.64 -0.60
CA PRO A 449 32.30 0.30 -0.67
C PRO A 449 32.96 0.00 0.69
N LYS A 450 32.37 0.36 1.80
CA LYS A 450 32.84 0.16 3.17
C LYS A 450 31.72 -0.43 4.02
N VAL A 451 32.06 -1.34 4.91
CA VAL A 451 31.10 -1.93 5.86
C VAL A 451 30.93 -0.95 7.02
N GLU A 452 29.72 -0.39 7.15
CA GLU A 452 29.38 0.56 8.22
C GLU A 452 27.88 0.78 8.35
N TRP A 453 27.43 1.14 9.55
CA TRP A 453 26.10 1.67 9.81
C TRP A 453 26.03 3.14 9.38
N GLN A 454 24.93 3.53 8.73
CA GLN A 454 24.62 4.92 8.36
C GLN A 454 23.26 5.31 8.96
N ARG A 455 23.28 6.32 9.82
CA ARG A 455 22.08 6.83 10.54
C ARG A 455 21.53 8.12 9.94
N ASP A 456 22.29 8.81 9.09
CA ASP A 456 21.88 10.06 8.45
C ASP A 456 20.53 9.97 7.69
N PRO A 457 20.13 8.81 7.10
CA PRO A 457 18.84 8.70 6.44
C PRO A 457 17.64 8.59 7.38
N ILE A 458 17.86 8.31 8.69
CA ILE A 458 16.78 8.14 9.68
C ILE A 458 15.97 9.44 9.77
N PRO A 459 14.64 9.41 9.57
CA PRO A 459 13.85 10.61 9.58
C PRO A 459 13.70 11.15 11.01
N VAL A 460 13.92 12.42 11.17
CA VAL A 460 13.69 13.13 12.43
C VAL A 460 12.23 13.58 12.48
N CYS A 461 11.55 13.29 13.58
CA CYS A 461 10.20 13.77 13.87
C CYS A 461 10.30 14.82 14.99
N ASP A 462 10.38 16.09 14.59
CA ASP A 462 10.50 17.23 15.48
C ASP A 462 9.18 18.03 15.46
N GLU A 463 8.37 17.86 16.49
CA GLU A 463 7.05 18.50 16.59
C GLU A 463 7.18 20.02 16.79
N GLU A 464 8.24 20.49 17.46
CA GLU A 464 8.49 21.93 17.68
C GLU A 464 8.83 22.62 16.35
N GLU A 465 9.66 21.97 15.51
CA GLU A 465 9.96 22.47 14.16
C GLU A 465 8.72 22.50 13.28
N PHE A 466 7.82 21.50 13.38
CA PHE A 466 6.57 21.49 12.62
C PHE A 466 5.62 22.62 13.02
N VAL A 467 5.56 22.96 14.32
CA VAL A 467 4.80 24.10 14.83
C VAL A 467 5.40 25.42 14.33
N LYS A 468 6.72 25.55 14.38
CA LYS A 468 7.44 26.72 13.90
C LYS A 468 7.22 26.96 12.41
N GLU A 469 7.36 25.90 11.58
CA GLU A 469 7.07 25.99 10.15
C GLU A 469 5.64 26.47 9.87
N ALA A 470 4.65 25.98 10.64
CA ALA A 470 3.26 26.44 10.50
C ALA A 470 3.09 27.91 10.93
N ALA A 471 3.81 28.34 11.97
CA ALA A 471 3.76 29.73 12.45
C ALA A 471 4.40 30.74 11.46
N GLU A 472 5.31 30.28 10.61
CA GLU A 472 5.95 31.09 9.57
C GLU A 472 5.06 31.23 8.30
N VAL A 473 3.95 30.44 8.19
CA VAL A 473 3.02 30.56 7.06
C VAL A 473 2.24 31.89 7.18
N PRO A 474 2.22 32.73 6.15
CA PRO A 474 1.48 33.99 6.17
C PRO A 474 0.00 33.79 6.52
N ASP A 475 -0.54 34.71 7.33
CA ASP A 475 -1.94 34.76 7.76
C ASP A 475 -2.45 33.57 8.58
N PHE A 476 -1.71 32.46 8.64
CA PHE A 476 -2.18 31.22 9.29
C PHE A 476 -2.53 31.44 10.78
N LEU A 477 -1.62 32.01 11.55
CA LEU A 477 -1.88 32.25 12.98
C LEU A 477 -3.00 33.28 13.21
N GLN A 478 -3.17 34.26 12.33
CA GLN A 478 -4.27 35.22 12.39
C GLN A 478 -5.62 34.51 12.21
N GLU A 479 -5.73 33.66 11.18
CA GLU A 479 -6.94 32.89 10.89
C GLU A 479 -7.28 31.90 12.03
N VAL A 480 -6.26 31.28 12.64
CA VAL A 480 -6.43 30.43 13.82
C VAL A 480 -6.98 31.23 15.01
N GLU A 481 -6.46 32.43 15.27
CA GLU A 481 -6.94 33.28 16.36
C GLU A 481 -8.37 33.81 16.11
N GLU A 482 -8.72 34.16 14.88
CA GLU A 482 -10.08 34.53 14.51
C GLU A 482 -11.06 33.36 14.71
N PHE A 483 -10.67 32.15 14.31
CA PHE A 483 -11.44 30.95 14.55
C PHE A 483 -11.65 30.69 16.06
N LYS A 484 -10.60 30.80 16.88
CA LYS A 484 -10.68 30.61 18.34
C LYS A 484 -11.59 31.66 19.00
N ARG A 485 -11.56 32.93 18.56
CA ARG A 485 -12.47 33.96 19.03
C ARG A 485 -13.94 33.62 18.70
N PHE A 486 -14.20 33.16 17.48
CA PHE A 486 -15.52 32.68 17.10
C PHE A 486 -15.98 31.57 18.03
N GLN A 487 -15.13 30.53 18.25
CA GLN A 487 -15.43 29.40 19.12
C GLN A 487 -15.73 29.84 20.56
N ALA A 488 -14.98 30.78 21.11
CA ALA A 488 -15.16 31.31 22.46
C ALA A 488 -16.48 32.08 22.64
N THR A 489 -17.08 32.60 21.58
CA THR A 489 -18.36 33.31 21.59
C THR A 489 -19.56 32.42 21.23
N ASP A 490 -19.31 31.17 20.77
CA ASP A 490 -20.39 30.26 20.37
C ASP A 490 -21.21 29.74 21.57
N PRO A 491 -22.53 29.99 21.63
CA PRO A 491 -23.38 29.61 22.77
C PRO A 491 -23.39 28.11 23.09
N VAL A 492 -23.17 27.24 22.10
CA VAL A 492 -23.18 25.78 22.31
C VAL A 492 -21.85 25.30 22.92
N THR A 493 -20.73 25.86 22.50
CA THR A 493 -19.44 25.66 23.14
C THR A 493 -19.48 26.10 24.61
N LEU A 494 -20.13 27.22 24.90
CA LEU A 494 -20.34 27.74 26.27
C LEU A 494 -21.27 26.86 27.12
N SER A 495 -22.26 26.18 26.51
CA SER A 495 -23.22 25.35 27.26
C SER A 495 -22.63 24.02 27.77
N GLY A 496 -21.48 23.59 27.26
CA GLY A 496 -20.84 22.32 27.62
C GLY A 496 -21.67 21.06 27.28
N LYS A 497 -22.80 21.20 26.59
CA LYS A 497 -23.69 20.10 26.19
C LYS A 497 -23.45 19.72 24.73
N VAL A 498 -22.28 19.17 24.43
CA VAL A 498 -22.05 18.53 23.13
C VAL A 498 -22.22 17.03 23.32
N ASP A 499 -23.17 16.44 22.59
CA ASP A 499 -23.34 14.99 22.54
C ASP A 499 -22.02 14.35 22.06
N ARG A 500 -21.47 13.47 22.88
CA ARG A 500 -20.19 12.80 22.55
C ARG A 500 -20.33 11.82 21.40
N TYR A 501 -21.51 11.33 21.09
CA TYR A 501 -21.79 10.28 20.11
C TYR A 501 -23.00 10.65 19.22
N PRO A 502 -23.03 10.21 17.96
CA PRO A 502 -21.98 9.46 17.28
C PRO A 502 -20.73 10.33 17.06
N GLU A 503 -19.58 9.68 17.08
CA GLU A 503 -18.29 10.26 16.72
C GLU A 503 -17.76 9.55 15.48
N VAL A 504 -17.39 10.31 14.45
CA VAL A 504 -16.82 9.78 13.20
C VAL A 504 -15.33 10.13 13.15
N VAL A 505 -14.49 9.12 12.95
CA VAL A 505 -13.04 9.28 12.79
C VAL A 505 -12.63 8.82 11.40
N PHE A 506 -12.04 9.71 10.63
CA PHE A 506 -11.53 9.41 9.30
C PHE A 506 -10.14 8.82 9.40
N LEU A 507 -10.00 7.50 9.24
CA LEU A 507 -8.72 6.78 9.32
C LEU A 507 -7.94 6.82 8.00
N GLY A 508 -8.63 7.02 6.89
CA GLY A 508 -8.04 7.14 5.58
C GLY A 508 -8.99 7.82 4.62
N THR A 509 -8.48 8.85 3.95
CA THR A 509 -9.28 9.79 3.15
C THR A 509 -8.79 9.91 1.70
N GLY A 510 -7.82 9.06 1.31
CA GLY A 510 -7.27 9.01 -0.04
C GLY A 510 -7.82 7.85 -0.87
N SER A 511 -7.67 7.95 -2.20
CA SER A 511 -8.15 6.98 -3.18
C SER A 511 -7.02 6.17 -3.82
N ALA A 512 -7.33 4.96 -4.26
CA ALA A 512 -6.57 4.04 -5.09
C ALA A 512 -5.25 3.50 -4.48
N VAL A 513 -4.34 4.34 -4.01
CA VAL A 513 -3.02 3.95 -3.48
C VAL A 513 -2.68 4.80 -2.26
N PRO A 514 -2.13 4.22 -1.18
CA PRO A 514 -1.73 5.00 -0.01
C PRO A 514 -0.73 6.09 -0.37
N MET A 515 -1.02 7.32 0.08
CA MET A 515 -0.21 8.50 -0.15
C MET A 515 0.65 8.84 1.06
N LYS A 516 1.60 9.77 0.84
CA LYS A 516 2.46 10.33 1.91
C LYS A 516 1.66 11.04 3.00
N THR A 517 0.51 11.63 2.63
CA THR A 517 -0.30 12.52 3.46
C THR A 517 -1.69 11.99 3.76
N ARG A 518 -2.17 10.99 3.00
CA ARG A 518 -3.48 10.36 3.18
C ARG A 518 -3.37 8.86 3.02
N ASN A 519 -3.94 8.10 3.93
CA ASN A 519 -4.15 6.68 3.78
C ASN A 519 -5.36 6.40 2.89
N VAL A 520 -5.51 5.17 2.40
CA VAL A 520 -6.67 4.73 1.63
C VAL A 520 -7.89 4.53 2.52
N SER A 521 -9.07 4.36 1.91
CA SER A 521 -10.39 4.44 2.52
C SER A 521 -10.57 3.65 3.82
N GLY A 522 -10.95 4.36 4.88
CA GLY A 522 -11.29 3.78 6.17
C GLY A 522 -11.94 4.83 7.08
N THR A 523 -13.16 4.57 7.55
CA THR A 523 -13.89 5.48 8.43
C THR A 523 -14.45 4.72 9.62
N LEU A 524 -14.06 5.12 10.82
CA LEU A 524 -14.56 4.57 12.08
C LEU A 524 -15.76 5.40 12.55
N VAL A 525 -16.83 4.74 12.94
CA VAL A 525 -18.02 5.35 13.57
C VAL A 525 -18.14 4.79 14.97
N ASN A 526 -17.86 5.59 15.97
CA ASN A 526 -18.14 5.31 17.37
C ASN A 526 -19.59 5.68 17.66
N ILE A 527 -20.45 4.68 17.79
CA ILE A 527 -21.89 4.86 18.05
C ILE A 527 -22.14 5.24 19.50
N SER A 528 -21.34 4.63 20.40
CA SER A 528 -21.35 4.88 21.84
C SER A 528 -19.97 4.64 22.44
N SER A 529 -19.86 4.73 23.77
CA SER A 529 -18.61 4.41 24.47
C SER A 529 -18.17 2.94 24.36
N SER A 530 -19.09 2.03 23.96
CA SER A 530 -18.87 0.58 23.88
C SER A 530 -19.14 -0.06 22.52
N GLN A 531 -19.59 0.72 21.54
CA GLN A 531 -20.04 0.21 20.25
C GLN A 531 -19.43 1.02 19.13
N SER A 532 -18.78 0.33 18.20
CA SER A 532 -18.15 0.93 17.03
C SER A 532 -18.31 0.08 15.78
N LEU A 533 -18.30 0.72 14.62
CA LEU A 533 -18.26 0.06 13.32
C LEU A 533 -17.27 0.78 12.38
N ILE A 534 -16.85 0.08 11.33
CA ILE A 534 -15.95 0.63 10.29
C ILE A 534 -16.64 0.58 8.93
N LEU A 535 -16.55 1.69 8.20
CA LEU A 535 -17.00 1.86 6.82
C LEU A 535 -15.78 1.89 5.91
N ASP A 536 -15.60 0.87 5.11
CA ASP A 536 -14.41 0.46 4.36
C ASP A 536 -13.16 0.25 5.25
N CYS A 537 -12.28 -0.62 4.81
CA CYS A 537 -11.10 -1.04 5.56
C CYS A 537 -9.93 -1.29 4.58
N GLY A 538 -9.39 -0.21 4.03
CA GLY A 538 -8.25 -0.26 3.13
C GLY A 538 -6.94 -0.60 3.81
N GLU A 539 -5.89 -0.80 3.02
CA GLU A 539 -4.53 -1.11 3.53
C GLU A 539 -4.09 -0.04 4.56
N GLY A 540 -3.53 -0.47 5.67
CA GLY A 540 -3.03 0.42 6.73
C GLY A 540 -4.08 0.94 7.71
N THR A 541 -5.36 0.56 7.60
CA THR A 541 -6.43 1.00 8.53
C THR A 541 -6.09 0.66 9.99
N PHE A 542 -5.51 -0.51 10.27
CA PHE A 542 -5.08 -0.86 11.63
C PHE A 542 -3.93 0.02 12.12
N GLY A 543 -2.94 0.32 11.26
CA GLY A 543 -1.87 1.27 11.60
C GLY A 543 -2.40 2.67 11.94
N GLN A 544 -3.40 3.14 11.20
CA GLN A 544 -4.07 4.42 11.49
C GLN A 544 -4.83 4.39 12.84
N LEU A 545 -5.43 3.25 13.21
CA LEU A 545 -6.00 3.06 14.56
C LEU A 545 -4.93 3.13 15.65
N CYS A 546 -3.76 2.53 15.43
CA CYS A 546 -2.64 2.62 16.36
C CYS A 546 -2.19 4.08 16.55
N HIS A 547 -2.05 4.84 15.48
CA HIS A 547 -1.70 6.27 15.55
C HIS A 547 -2.78 7.13 16.22
N HIS A 548 -4.05 6.77 16.08
CA HIS A 548 -5.15 7.55 16.66
C HIS A 548 -5.34 7.26 18.16
N TYR A 549 -5.23 5.98 18.56
CA TYR A 549 -5.55 5.52 19.92
C TYR A 549 -4.33 5.16 20.77
N GLY A 550 -3.14 4.99 20.18
CA GLY A 550 -1.93 4.60 20.90
C GLY A 550 -2.13 3.33 21.71
N ASN A 551 -1.89 3.40 23.00
CA ASN A 551 -2.02 2.27 23.92
C ASN A 551 -3.49 1.80 24.10
N ASP A 552 -4.48 2.65 23.80
CA ASP A 552 -5.90 2.32 23.95
C ASP A 552 -6.47 1.58 22.70
N VAL A 553 -5.65 1.30 21.68
CA VAL A 553 -6.10 0.66 20.45
C VAL A 553 -6.71 -0.72 20.69
N ASP A 554 -6.21 -1.49 21.65
CA ASP A 554 -6.77 -2.81 21.99
C ASP A 554 -8.17 -2.69 22.58
N GLU A 555 -8.38 -1.71 23.47
CA GLU A 555 -9.71 -1.41 24.02
C GLU A 555 -10.69 -1.02 22.92
N MET A 556 -10.25 -0.16 21.98
CA MET A 556 -11.04 0.25 20.81
C MET A 556 -11.43 -0.96 19.95
N LEU A 557 -10.49 -1.87 19.62
CA LEU A 557 -10.76 -3.06 18.81
C LEU A 557 -11.81 -3.98 19.44
N THR A 558 -11.90 -4.05 20.78
CA THR A 558 -12.94 -4.85 21.45
C THR A 558 -14.34 -4.31 21.28
N LYS A 559 -14.51 -3.00 21.03
CA LYS A 559 -15.80 -2.33 20.79
C LYS A 559 -16.31 -2.54 19.37
N LEU A 560 -15.43 -2.97 18.45
CA LEU A 560 -15.78 -3.16 17.05
C LEU A 560 -16.74 -4.34 16.86
N SER A 561 -17.93 -4.04 16.38
CA SER A 561 -19.02 -4.98 16.16
C SER A 561 -19.26 -5.33 14.69
N THR A 562 -18.98 -4.38 13.78
CA THR A 562 -19.39 -4.46 12.37
C THR A 562 -18.34 -3.81 11.46
N VAL A 563 -18.13 -4.40 10.28
CA VAL A 563 -17.40 -3.80 9.17
C VAL A 563 -18.29 -3.84 7.93
N PHE A 564 -18.42 -2.71 7.26
CA PHE A 564 -19.05 -2.58 5.95
C PHE A 564 -17.97 -2.39 4.89
N ILE A 565 -18.01 -3.18 3.82
CA ILE A 565 -17.17 -3.00 2.63
C ILE A 565 -18.05 -2.63 1.46
N SER A 566 -17.82 -1.46 0.90
CA SER A 566 -18.61 -0.90 -0.21
C SER A 566 -18.44 -1.71 -1.50
N HIS A 567 -17.20 -2.02 -1.87
CA HIS A 567 -16.85 -2.79 -3.07
C HIS A 567 -15.44 -3.40 -2.96
N LEU A 568 -14.97 -4.08 -4.02
CA LEU A 568 -13.75 -4.89 -3.98
C LEU A 568 -12.53 -4.26 -4.66
N HIS A 569 -12.43 -2.94 -4.77
CA HIS A 569 -11.14 -2.34 -5.07
C HIS A 569 -10.21 -2.44 -3.85
N ALA A 570 -8.92 -2.61 -4.10
CA ALA A 570 -7.94 -2.93 -3.05
C ALA A 570 -7.91 -1.88 -1.91
N ASP A 571 -8.10 -0.62 -2.24
CA ASP A 571 -8.09 0.51 -1.31
C ASP A 571 -9.30 0.57 -0.34
N HIS A 572 -10.28 -0.34 -0.49
CA HIS A 572 -11.46 -0.40 0.37
C HIS A 572 -11.52 -1.63 1.28
N HIS A 573 -10.71 -2.69 1.05
CA HIS A 573 -10.87 -3.94 1.81
C HIS A 573 -9.59 -4.66 2.22
N THR A 574 -8.42 -4.30 1.68
CA THR A 574 -7.21 -5.10 1.93
C THR A 574 -6.70 -5.04 3.36
N GLY A 575 -7.06 -4.04 4.16
CA GLY A 575 -6.77 -3.97 5.60
C GLY A 575 -7.66 -4.85 6.48
N LEU A 576 -8.76 -5.40 5.95
CA LEU A 576 -9.74 -6.17 6.73
C LEU A 576 -9.10 -7.37 7.45
N ILE A 577 -8.22 -8.10 6.80
CA ILE A 577 -7.61 -9.32 7.38
C ILE A 577 -6.79 -8.96 8.61
N ASN A 578 -5.95 -7.92 8.54
CA ASN A 578 -5.19 -7.44 9.68
C ASN A 578 -6.09 -7.02 10.85
N LEU A 579 -7.12 -6.24 10.54
CA LEU A 579 -8.09 -5.80 11.54
C LEU A 579 -8.73 -6.98 12.29
N LEU A 580 -9.11 -8.06 11.58
CA LEU A 580 -9.67 -9.28 12.19
C LEU A 580 -8.66 -9.98 13.11
N LEU A 581 -7.42 -10.16 12.65
CA LEU A 581 -6.34 -10.81 13.41
C LEU A 581 -5.94 -9.98 14.64
N GLN A 582 -5.82 -8.68 14.51
CA GLN A 582 -5.48 -7.79 15.62
C GLN A 582 -6.61 -7.67 16.65
N ARG A 583 -7.87 -7.75 16.21
CA ARG A 583 -9.01 -7.79 17.11
C ARG A 583 -9.04 -9.08 17.94
N GLU A 584 -8.77 -10.26 17.33
CA GLU A 584 -8.63 -11.50 18.09
C GLU A 584 -7.53 -11.39 19.13
N ARG A 585 -6.37 -10.88 18.75
CA ARG A 585 -5.24 -10.65 19.66
C ARG A 585 -5.63 -9.70 20.81
N ALA A 586 -6.32 -8.58 20.52
CA ALA A 586 -6.78 -7.62 21.53
C ALA A 586 -7.77 -8.26 22.51
N LEU A 587 -8.72 -9.03 22.02
CA LEU A 587 -9.67 -9.77 22.90
C LEU A 587 -8.93 -10.75 23.80
N ASN A 588 -7.96 -11.49 23.27
CA ASN A 588 -7.16 -12.45 24.04
C ASN A 588 -6.28 -11.73 25.08
N SER A 589 -5.60 -10.64 24.71
CA SER A 589 -4.73 -9.89 25.63
C SER A 589 -5.49 -9.24 26.79
N LEU A 590 -6.75 -8.82 26.55
CA LEU A 590 -7.62 -8.23 27.57
C LEU A 590 -8.50 -9.26 28.30
N GLY A 591 -8.33 -10.56 28.04
CA GLY A 591 -9.10 -11.64 28.66
C GLY A 591 -10.60 -11.61 28.32
N LYS A 592 -10.99 -10.97 27.22
CA LYS A 592 -12.38 -10.87 26.76
C LYS A 592 -12.76 -12.08 25.90
N SER A 593 -14.00 -12.52 26.00
CA SER A 593 -14.51 -13.63 25.17
C SER A 593 -14.53 -13.25 23.70
N PHE A 594 -14.05 -14.17 22.84
CA PHE A 594 -14.07 -13.97 21.40
C PHE A 594 -15.49 -13.95 20.82
N THR A 595 -15.81 -12.92 20.05
CA THR A 595 -17.07 -12.81 19.32
C THR A 595 -16.79 -12.40 17.86
N PRO A 596 -17.39 -13.09 16.86
CA PRO A 596 -17.23 -12.68 15.46
C PRO A 596 -17.91 -11.32 15.21
N ILE A 597 -17.33 -10.53 14.31
CA ILE A 597 -17.96 -9.29 13.83
C ILE A 597 -19.00 -9.58 12.75
N CYS A 598 -19.95 -8.66 12.53
CA CYS A 598 -20.80 -8.65 11.36
C CYS A 598 -20.03 -8.04 10.17
N LEU A 599 -19.80 -8.83 9.12
CA LEU A 599 -19.20 -8.35 7.87
C LEU A 599 -20.29 -8.15 6.83
N VAL A 600 -20.62 -6.91 6.51
CA VAL A 600 -21.53 -6.54 5.42
C VAL A 600 -20.69 -6.20 4.19
N ALA A 601 -20.81 -6.97 3.11
CA ALA A 601 -19.95 -6.79 1.94
C ALA A 601 -20.53 -7.42 0.66
N PRO A 602 -20.03 -7.08 -0.52
CA PRO A 602 -20.32 -7.78 -1.78
C PRO A 602 -19.96 -9.27 -1.69
N THR A 603 -20.73 -10.13 -2.36
CA THR A 603 -20.57 -11.60 -2.26
C THR A 603 -19.18 -12.08 -2.72
N SER A 604 -18.57 -11.39 -3.67
CA SER A 604 -17.25 -11.74 -4.22
C SER A 604 -16.11 -11.65 -3.18
N ILE A 605 -16.26 -10.91 -2.08
CA ILE A 605 -15.24 -10.85 -1.01
C ILE A 605 -14.98 -12.23 -0.39
N MET A 606 -16.01 -13.05 -0.32
CA MET A 606 -15.90 -14.39 0.27
C MET A 606 -15.02 -15.33 -0.55
N THR A 607 -14.89 -15.10 -1.86
CA THR A 607 -13.94 -15.84 -2.69
C THR A 607 -12.50 -15.55 -2.27
N TRP A 608 -12.17 -14.27 -2.09
CA TRP A 608 -10.88 -13.83 -1.57
C TRP A 608 -10.61 -14.35 -0.15
N LEU A 609 -11.55 -14.14 0.78
CA LEU A 609 -11.38 -14.56 2.18
C LEU A 609 -11.26 -16.07 2.35
N ASN A 610 -12.00 -16.88 1.55
CA ASN A 610 -11.86 -18.34 1.55
C ASN A 610 -10.48 -18.77 1.05
N GLN A 611 -10.00 -18.21 -0.06
CA GLN A 611 -8.68 -18.52 -0.59
C GLN A 611 -7.56 -18.18 0.43
N TYR A 612 -7.63 -17.00 1.03
CA TYR A 612 -6.68 -16.62 2.08
C TYR A 612 -6.74 -17.59 3.29
N HIS A 613 -7.96 -17.93 3.74
CA HIS A 613 -8.17 -18.86 4.85
C HIS A 613 -7.57 -20.25 4.55
N ASP A 614 -7.71 -20.74 3.34
CA ASP A 614 -7.26 -22.08 2.97
C ASP A 614 -5.74 -22.17 2.76
N HIS A 615 -5.07 -21.07 2.41
CA HIS A 615 -3.67 -21.09 2.01
C HIS A 615 -2.72 -20.31 2.94
N CYS A 616 -3.24 -19.37 3.75
CA CYS A 616 -2.43 -18.52 4.62
C CYS A 616 -2.78 -18.69 6.10
N GLN A 617 -3.81 -17.98 6.59
CA GLN A 617 -4.20 -17.99 8.02
C GLN A 617 -5.70 -18.22 8.20
N ARG A 618 -6.10 -18.78 9.35
CA ARG A 618 -7.50 -19.00 9.69
C ARG A 618 -8.19 -17.69 10.04
N ILE A 619 -9.21 -17.28 9.28
CA ILE A 619 -9.93 -16.02 9.48
C ILE A 619 -11.46 -16.15 9.42
N LEU A 620 -12.02 -17.22 8.83
CA LEU A 620 -13.47 -17.30 8.62
C LEU A 620 -14.29 -17.42 9.90
N SER A 621 -13.69 -17.85 11.01
CA SER A 621 -14.34 -17.85 12.33
C SER A 621 -14.55 -16.45 12.89
N HIS A 622 -13.85 -15.44 12.36
CA HIS A 622 -13.91 -14.06 12.86
C HIS A 622 -15.11 -13.28 12.36
N ILE A 623 -15.88 -13.82 11.39
CA ILE A 623 -16.93 -13.09 10.69
C ILE A 623 -18.28 -13.80 10.70
N ASN A 624 -19.34 -13.02 10.88
CA ASN A 624 -20.72 -13.34 10.53
C ASN A 624 -21.04 -12.57 9.25
N TYR A 625 -20.95 -13.27 8.11
CA TYR A 625 -21.09 -12.64 6.80
C TYR A 625 -22.55 -12.32 6.44
N ILE A 626 -22.81 -11.09 6.00
CA ILE A 626 -24.10 -10.60 5.49
C ILE A 626 -23.86 -10.04 4.08
N PRO A 627 -24.42 -10.66 3.03
CA PRO A 627 -24.36 -10.09 1.68
C PRO A 627 -25.00 -8.69 1.62
N ALA A 628 -24.25 -7.67 1.16
CA ALA A 628 -24.75 -6.30 1.12
C ALA A 628 -26.08 -6.17 0.35
N LYS A 629 -26.25 -6.92 -0.75
CA LYS A 629 -27.47 -6.95 -1.55
C LYS A 629 -28.73 -7.29 -0.72
N LEU A 630 -28.60 -8.09 0.34
CA LEU A 630 -29.76 -8.50 1.16
C LEU A 630 -30.27 -7.40 2.10
N LEU A 631 -29.56 -6.29 2.20
CA LEU A 631 -29.96 -5.10 2.96
C LEU A 631 -30.54 -4.01 2.05
N SER A 632 -30.64 -4.27 0.74
CA SER A 632 -31.28 -3.34 -0.20
C SER A 632 -32.81 -3.39 -0.08
N GLU A 633 -33.45 -2.29 -0.37
CA GLU A 633 -34.90 -2.16 -0.27
C GLU A 633 -35.64 -3.14 -1.18
N GLY A 634 -36.68 -3.75 -0.68
CA GLY A 634 -37.52 -4.73 -1.41
C GLY A 634 -36.90 -6.11 -1.59
N VAL A 635 -35.71 -6.37 -1.06
CA VAL A 635 -35.07 -7.67 -1.18
C VAL A 635 -35.46 -8.59 0.00
N GLU A 636 -36.05 -9.75 -0.33
CA GLU A 636 -36.37 -10.76 0.67
C GLU A 636 -35.11 -11.47 1.16
N VAL A 637 -34.99 -11.68 2.47
CA VAL A 637 -33.90 -12.44 3.08
C VAL A 637 -34.30 -13.90 3.21
N PRO A 638 -33.82 -14.80 2.36
CA PRO A 638 -34.36 -16.16 2.24
C PRO A 638 -33.96 -17.12 3.38
N LYS A 639 -32.89 -16.83 4.12
CA LYS A 639 -32.32 -17.75 5.11
C LYS A 639 -32.50 -17.25 6.54
N PHE A 640 -32.95 -18.14 7.43
CA PHE A 640 -33.10 -17.87 8.85
C PHE A 640 -31.79 -17.36 9.51
N LYS A 641 -30.67 -17.99 9.20
CA LYS A 641 -29.35 -17.61 9.73
C LYS A 641 -28.94 -16.20 9.36
N THR A 642 -29.13 -15.78 8.11
CA THR A 642 -28.84 -14.43 7.66
C THR A 642 -29.77 -13.40 8.33
N LYS A 643 -31.06 -13.75 8.51
CA LYS A 643 -32.00 -12.90 9.31
C LYS A 643 -31.48 -12.70 10.73
N SER A 644 -30.98 -13.75 11.39
CA SER A 644 -30.38 -13.66 12.72
C SER A 644 -29.15 -12.77 12.75
N PHE A 645 -28.28 -12.85 11.75
CA PHE A 645 -27.10 -11.96 11.67
C PHE A 645 -27.50 -10.50 11.47
N ILE A 646 -28.52 -10.21 10.65
CA ILE A 646 -29.03 -8.85 10.46
C ILE A 646 -29.65 -8.32 11.77
N GLN A 647 -30.39 -9.13 12.50
CA GLN A 647 -30.95 -8.76 13.81
C GLN A 647 -29.83 -8.48 14.83
N ASP A 648 -28.78 -9.31 14.83
CA ASP A 648 -27.59 -9.13 15.67
C ASP A 648 -26.82 -7.84 15.32
N LEU A 649 -26.66 -7.54 14.04
CA LEU A 649 -26.07 -6.29 13.55
C LEU A 649 -26.84 -5.07 14.07
N LEU A 650 -28.16 -5.05 13.90
CA LEU A 650 -29.01 -3.92 14.35
C LEU A 650 -28.92 -3.76 15.87
N LYS A 651 -29.03 -4.87 16.61
CA LYS A 651 -29.02 -4.86 18.08
C LYS A 651 -27.65 -4.41 18.63
N ARG A 652 -26.52 -4.90 18.06
CA ARG A 652 -25.17 -4.55 18.55
C ARG A 652 -24.79 -3.10 18.31
N ASN A 653 -25.50 -2.42 17.43
CA ASN A 653 -25.20 -1.04 17.05
C ASN A 653 -26.34 -0.06 17.38
N ASP A 654 -27.34 -0.49 18.14
CA ASP A 654 -28.53 0.31 18.48
C ASP A 654 -29.19 0.97 17.24
N LEU A 655 -29.18 0.25 16.10
CA LEU A 655 -29.75 0.73 14.85
C LEU A 655 -31.20 0.28 14.67
N THR A 656 -32.02 1.20 14.19
CA THR A 656 -33.40 0.85 13.72
C THR A 656 -33.34 0.32 12.29
N LYS A 657 -32.37 0.77 11.48
CA LYS A 657 -32.19 0.35 10.08
C LYS A 657 -30.75 0.37 9.67
N PHE A 658 -30.31 -0.65 8.92
CA PHE A 658 -29.10 -0.66 8.10
C PHE A 658 -29.53 -0.99 6.68
N GLN A 659 -29.37 -0.06 5.76
CA GLN A 659 -29.83 -0.20 4.38
C GLN A 659 -28.66 -0.02 3.42
N THR A 660 -28.70 -0.71 2.28
CA THR A 660 -27.72 -0.54 1.18
C THR A 660 -28.45 -0.23 -0.12
N CYS A 661 -27.77 0.43 -1.05
CA CYS A 661 -28.22 0.53 -2.44
C CYS A 661 -27.03 0.30 -3.39
N LEU A 662 -27.31 -0.19 -4.58
CA LEU A 662 -26.32 -0.26 -5.67
C LEU A 662 -25.96 1.15 -6.12
N VAL A 663 -24.67 1.38 -6.37
CA VAL A 663 -24.16 2.65 -6.87
C VAL A 663 -23.44 2.49 -8.21
N LYS A 664 -23.24 3.60 -8.92
CA LYS A 664 -22.74 3.64 -10.29
C LYS A 664 -21.19 3.63 -10.35
N HIS A 665 -20.57 2.52 -9.97
CA HIS A 665 -19.11 2.36 -9.98
C HIS A 665 -18.69 1.04 -10.62
N CYS A 666 -18.24 0.06 -9.86
CA CYS A 666 -17.95 -1.29 -10.37
C CYS A 666 -19.12 -2.25 -10.12
N LYS A 667 -19.00 -3.48 -10.59
CA LYS A 667 -20.04 -4.50 -10.37
C LYS A 667 -20.17 -4.79 -8.88
N ASN A 668 -21.41 -4.73 -8.36
CA ASN A 668 -21.71 -4.93 -6.93
C ASN A 668 -21.03 -3.90 -6.01
N ALA A 669 -20.94 -2.65 -6.41
CA ALA A 669 -20.62 -1.54 -5.52
C ALA A 669 -21.88 -1.06 -4.80
N PHE A 670 -21.75 -0.85 -3.49
CA PHE A 670 -22.87 -0.47 -2.61
C PHE A 670 -22.52 0.75 -1.77
N ALA A 671 -23.47 1.66 -1.65
CA ALA A 671 -23.53 2.61 -0.56
C ALA A 671 -24.29 2.01 0.63
N CYS A 672 -24.17 2.61 1.82
CA CYS A 672 -24.96 2.23 2.98
C CYS A 672 -25.55 3.44 3.72
N SER A 673 -26.63 3.19 4.44
CA SER A 673 -27.31 4.12 5.32
C SER A 673 -27.54 3.46 6.67
N LEU A 674 -27.16 4.14 7.75
CA LEU A 674 -27.29 3.75 9.13
C LEU A 674 -28.29 4.68 9.82
N THR A 675 -29.43 4.17 10.32
CA THR A 675 -30.39 4.95 11.10
C THR A 675 -30.37 4.46 12.55
N HIS A 676 -29.99 5.32 13.47
CA HIS A 676 -29.92 5.01 14.89
C HIS A 676 -31.25 5.23 15.62
N GLN A 677 -31.41 4.57 16.77
CA GLN A 677 -32.63 4.69 17.60
C GLN A 677 -32.88 6.11 18.09
N SER A 678 -31.87 6.95 18.27
CA SER A 678 -32.02 8.37 18.62
C SER A 678 -32.40 9.28 17.46
N GLY A 679 -32.54 8.73 16.24
CA GLY A 679 -33.05 9.45 15.07
C GLY A 679 -32.02 9.99 14.09
N TRP A 680 -30.71 10.01 14.39
CA TRP A 680 -29.72 10.42 13.41
C TRP A 680 -29.54 9.38 12.30
N GLN A 681 -29.25 9.86 11.10
CA GLN A 681 -28.98 9.03 9.93
C GLN A 681 -27.61 9.40 9.34
N LEU A 682 -26.72 8.43 9.21
CA LEU A 682 -25.45 8.55 8.51
C LEU A 682 -25.51 7.78 7.18
N VAL A 683 -25.12 8.43 6.10
CA VAL A 683 -25.03 7.84 4.75
C VAL A 683 -23.58 7.86 4.28
N PHE A 684 -23.10 6.72 3.77
CA PHE A 684 -21.77 6.55 3.19
C PHE A 684 -21.88 6.12 1.73
N SER A 685 -21.33 6.92 0.82
CA SER A 685 -21.50 6.69 -0.63
C SER A 685 -20.72 5.49 -1.16
N GLY A 686 -19.57 5.11 -0.53
CA GLY A 686 -18.54 4.36 -1.24
C GLY A 686 -18.10 5.14 -2.47
N ASP A 687 -17.55 4.46 -3.47
CA ASP A 687 -17.19 5.08 -4.75
C ASP A 687 -18.39 5.07 -5.71
N THR A 688 -18.70 6.22 -6.33
CA THR A 688 -19.82 6.33 -7.25
C THR A 688 -19.79 7.59 -8.12
N MET A 689 -20.28 7.47 -9.34
CA MET A 689 -20.81 8.63 -10.07
C MET A 689 -22.07 9.16 -9.36
N PRO A 690 -22.51 10.39 -9.67
CA PRO A 690 -23.80 10.89 -9.17
C PRO A 690 -24.93 9.86 -9.34
N CYS A 691 -25.61 9.53 -8.23
CA CYS A 691 -26.52 8.40 -8.14
C CYS A 691 -27.81 8.78 -7.43
N ASP A 692 -28.95 8.67 -8.13
CA ASP A 692 -30.27 9.04 -7.59
C ASP A 692 -30.74 8.04 -6.54
N GLU A 693 -30.35 6.76 -6.66
CA GLU A 693 -30.65 5.71 -5.69
C GLU A 693 -30.06 6.04 -4.31
N LEU A 694 -28.85 6.61 -4.30
CA LEU A 694 -28.21 7.10 -3.08
C LEU A 694 -28.98 8.28 -2.48
N VAL A 695 -29.42 9.25 -3.30
CA VAL A 695 -30.23 10.41 -2.88
C VAL A 695 -31.53 9.94 -2.22
N GLN A 696 -32.23 8.98 -2.82
CA GLN A 696 -33.50 8.45 -2.28
C GLN A 696 -33.28 7.70 -0.95
N MET A 697 -32.23 6.86 -0.87
CA MET A 697 -31.89 6.11 0.36
C MET A 697 -31.55 7.04 1.53
N GLY A 698 -30.86 8.14 1.25
CA GLY A 698 -30.35 9.07 2.27
C GLY A 698 -31.16 10.33 2.48
N LYS A 699 -32.39 10.43 1.97
CA LYS A 699 -33.18 11.66 2.03
C LYS A 699 -33.30 12.21 3.45
N ASN A 700 -32.94 13.49 3.65
CA ASN A 700 -32.85 14.18 4.93
C ASN A 700 -31.86 13.57 5.93
N ALA A 701 -30.76 12.95 5.43
CA ALA A 701 -29.73 12.41 6.31
C ALA A 701 -29.12 13.49 7.20
N THR A 702 -28.75 13.11 8.42
CA THR A 702 -28.01 13.99 9.34
C THR A 702 -26.59 14.21 8.85
N LEU A 703 -25.92 13.15 8.37
CA LEU A 703 -24.56 13.22 7.82
C LEU A 703 -24.46 12.39 6.55
N LEU A 704 -24.01 13.01 5.47
CA LEU A 704 -23.55 12.34 4.26
C LEU A 704 -22.02 12.37 4.21
N ILE A 705 -21.38 11.21 4.07
CA ILE A 705 -19.96 11.08 3.73
C ILE A 705 -19.91 10.65 2.26
N HIS A 706 -19.43 11.53 1.38
CA HIS A 706 -19.46 11.30 -0.07
C HIS A 706 -18.04 11.37 -0.66
N GLU A 707 -17.76 10.50 -1.62
CA GLU A 707 -16.53 10.59 -2.38
C GLU A 707 -16.46 11.89 -3.21
N ALA A 708 -15.26 12.45 -3.31
CA ALA A 708 -14.91 13.60 -4.13
C ALA A 708 -13.54 13.36 -4.77
N THR A 709 -13.46 12.24 -5.49
CA THR A 709 -12.18 11.70 -5.98
C THR A 709 -11.51 12.63 -6.99
N LEU A 710 -12.28 13.39 -7.77
CA LEU A 710 -11.73 14.25 -8.81
C LEU A 710 -12.13 15.72 -8.61
N GLU A 711 -11.25 16.63 -9.05
CA GLU A 711 -11.53 18.07 -9.03
C GLU A 711 -12.48 18.46 -10.17
N ASP A 712 -13.12 19.59 -9.99
CA ASP A 712 -13.97 20.20 -11.02
C ASP A 712 -13.13 20.54 -12.25
N GLY A 713 -13.73 20.43 -13.45
CA GLY A 713 -13.02 20.45 -14.72
C GLY A 713 -12.45 19.09 -15.17
N MET A 714 -12.70 18.01 -14.39
CA MET A 714 -12.32 16.63 -14.73
C MET A 714 -13.54 15.70 -14.87
N GLU A 715 -14.69 16.22 -15.28
CA GLU A 715 -15.96 15.48 -15.34
C GLU A 715 -15.90 14.28 -16.31
N GLU A 716 -15.11 14.40 -17.41
CA GLU A 716 -14.90 13.28 -18.32
C GLU A 716 -14.10 12.15 -17.68
N ASP A 717 -12.99 12.48 -17.01
CA ASP A 717 -12.20 11.52 -16.25
C ASP A 717 -13.06 10.88 -15.14
N ALA A 718 -13.92 11.67 -14.48
CA ALA A 718 -14.85 11.21 -13.46
C ALA A 718 -15.84 10.20 -14.03
N ARG A 719 -16.41 10.48 -15.19
CA ARG A 719 -17.33 9.59 -15.89
C ARG A 719 -16.63 8.30 -16.36
N GLU A 720 -15.42 8.40 -16.95
CA GLU A 720 -14.66 7.24 -17.42
C GLU A 720 -14.31 6.30 -16.26
N LYS A 721 -13.89 6.85 -15.13
CA LYS A 721 -13.50 6.11 -13.92
C LYS A 721 -14.65 5.77 -13.01
N ARG A 722 -15.85 6.31 -13.29
CA ARG A 722 -17.07 6.16 -12.48
C ARG A 722 -16.91 6.68 -11.06
N HIS A 723 -16.39 7.90 -10.94
CA HIS A 723 -16.28 8.68 -9.72
C HIS A 723 -17.04 9.99 -9.81
N SER A 724 -17.07 10.75 -8.72
CA SER A 724 -17.64 12.09 -8.66
C SER A 724 -16.56 13.17 -8.60
N THR A 725 -16.86 14.34 -9.14
CA THR A 725 -16.10 15.57 -8.85
C THR A 725 -16.58 16.20 -7.55
N THR A 726 -15.86 17.22 -7.08
CA THR A 726 -16.18 17.95 -5.86
C THR A 726 -17.59 18.57 -5.94
N SER A 727 -17.90 19.32 -6.99
CA SER A 727 -19.22 19.94 -7.17
C SER A 727 -20.33 18.91 -7.38
N GLN A 728 -20.07 17.77 -8.02
CA GLN A 728 -21.05 16.68 -8.15
C GLN A 728 -21.38 16.06 -6.78
N ALA A 729 -20.39 15.88 -5.91
CA ALA A 729 -20.61 15.38 -4.55
C ALA A 729 -21.44 16.37 -3.71
N ILE A 730 -21.17 17.67 -3.84
CA ILE A 730 -21.94 18.75 -3.20
C ILE A 730 -23.41 18.73 -3.68
N ASP A 731 -23.63 18.62 -4.99
CA ASP A 731 -24.98 18.57 -5.59
C ASP A 731 -25.80 17.36 -5.07
N ILE A 732 -25.15 16.19 -4.92
CA ILE A 732 -25.81 15.01 -4.30
C ILE A 732 -26.21 15.31 -2.86
N GLY A 733 -25.37 15.95 -2.06
CA GLY A 733 -25.69 16.35 -0.68
C GLY A 733 -26.90 17.32 -0.63
N MET A 734 -26.94 18.30 -1.54
CA MET A 734 -28.05 19.23 -1.66
C MET A 734 -29.36 18.54 -2.10
N LYS A 735 -29.30 17.66 -3.11
CA LYS A 735 -30.47 16.89 -3.57
C LYS A 735 -31.00 15.94 -2.50
N MET A 736 -30.12 15.37 -1.70
CA MET A 736 -30.45 14.53 -0.54
C MET A 736 -31.10 15.36 0.59
N ASN A 737 -30.91 16.68 0.59
CA ASN A 737 -31.19 17.59 1.70
C ASN A 737 -30.48 17.12 3.00
N ALA A 738 -29.22 16.70 2.88
CA ALA A 738 -28.40 16.33 4.02
C ALA A 738 -28.19 17.55 4.94
N GLU A 739 -28.23 17.34 6.24
CA GLU A 739 -27.95 18.40 7.22
C GLU A 739 -26.47 18.83 7.10
N PHE A 740 -25.57 17.85 6.92
CA PHE A 740 -24.16 18.09 6.68
C PHE A 740 -23.57 17.08 5.69
N THR A 741 -22.63 17.53 4.84
CA THR A 741 -21.90 16.67 3.89
C THR A 741 -20.39 16.76 4.13
N MET A 742 -19.75 15.62 4.34
CA MET A 742 -18.31 15.48 4.41
C MET A 742 -17.77 14.92 3.09
N LEU A 743 -16.89 15.66 2.45
CA LEU A 743 -16.17 15.23 1.25
C LEU A 743 -15.00 14.34 1.66
N ASN A 744 -14.85 13.21 0.98
CA ASN A 744 -13.87 12.16 1.29
C ASN A 744 -13.28 11.52 0.03
N HIS A 745 -12.34 10.61 0.16
CA HIS A 745 -11.79 9.76 -0.91
C HIS A 745 -11.08 10.57 -2.02
N PHE A 746 -10.11 11.41 -1.63
CA PHE A 746 -9.42 12.32 -2.54
C PHE A 746 -8.33 11.65 -3.36
N SER A 747 -8.23 12.00 -4.65
CA SER A 747 -7.20 11.51 -5.56
C SER A 747 -5.79 11.95 -5.14
N GLN A 748 -4.80 11.11 -5.44
CA GLN A 748 -3.36 11.43 -5.30
C GLN A 748 -2.92 12.70 -6.05
N ARG A 749 -3.73 13.18 -7.00
CA ARG A 749 -3.47 14.42 -7.76
C ARG A 749 -3.59 15.65 -6.88
N TYR A 750 -4.36 15.58 -5.80
CA TYR A 750 -4.44 16.62 -4.77
C TYR A 750 -3.41 16.32 -3.69
N ALA A 751 -2.44 17.18 -3.55
CA ALA A 751 -1.33 16.91 -2.64
C ALA A 751 -1.79 16.78 -1.17
N THR A 752 -2.70 17.68 -0.72
CA THR A 752 -3.10 17.73 0.69
C THR A 752 -4.55 18.18 0.85
N ILE A 753 -5.03 19.12 0.05
CA ILE A 753 -6.36 19.72 0.13
C ILE A 753 -6.93 19.85 -1.29
N PRO A 754 -8.23 19.60 -1.54
CA PRO A 754 -8.86 19.85 -2.84
C PRO A 754 -8.97 21.35 -3.11
N LEU A 755 -9.09 21.75 -4.38
CA LEU A 755 -9.49 23.10 -4.74
C LEU A 755 -10.92 23.38 -4.30
N PHE A 756 -11.15 24.59 -3.83
CA PHE A 756 -12.47 25.03 -3.38
C PHE A 756 -13.25 25.59 -4.55
N SER A 757 -14.48 25.13 -4.75
CA SER A 757 -15.44 25.71 -5.69
C SER A 757 -16.30 26.76 -4.97
N ASP A 758 -16.98 27.60 -5.75
CA ASP A 758 -17.95 28.59 -5.26
C ASP A 758 -19.16 27.94 -4.60
N ASP A 759 -19.37 26.62 -4.84
CA ASP A 759 -20.46 25.82 -4.26
C ASP A 759 -20.23 25.45 -2.79
N PHE A 760 -19.04 25.74 -2.22
CA PHE A 760 -18.75 25.52 -0.81
C PHE A 760 -19.66 26.39 0.08
N ASN A 761 -20.43 25.77 0.93
CA ASN A 761 -21.43 26.41 1.79
C ASN A 761 -21.30 26.01 3.27
N GLN A 762 -22.20 26.48 4.13
CA GLN A 762 -22.20 26.24 5.57
C GLN A 762 -22.51 24.78 5.98
N ARG A 763 -22.85 23.89 5.04
CA ARG A 763 -23.16 22.48 5.29
C ARG A 763 -22.10 21.52 4.77
N LEU A 764 -20.90 22.01 4.49
CA LEU A 764 -19.82 21.23 3.89
C LEU A 764 -18.57 21.17 4.75
N GLY A 765 -17.91 20.02 4.73
CA GLY A 765 -16.61 19.81 5.34
C GLY A 765 -15.71 18.95 4.46
N ILE A 766 -14.40 19.07 4.66
CA ILE A 766 -13.36 18.28 4.00
C ILE A 766 -12.74 17.36 5.04
N SER A 767 -12.67 16.06 4.74
CA SER A 767 -12.04 15.08 5.63
C SER A 767 -10.50 15.12 5.52
N PHE A 768 -9.84 14.88 6.63
CA PHE A 768 -8.41 14.63 6.75
C PHE A 768 -8.20 13.33 7.52
N ASP A 769 -7.10 12.66 7.29
CA ASP A 769 -6.73 11.50 8.11
C ASP A 769 -6.68 11.91 9.58
N HIS A 770 -7.16 11.04 10.46
CA HIS A 770 -7.32 11.26 11.91
C HIS A 770 -8.26 12.39 12.33
N MET A 771 -8.94 13.06 11.39
CA MET A 771 -9.99 14.02 11.72
C MET A 771 -11.13 13.32 12.45
N ARG A 772 -11.59 13.93 13.54
CA ARG A 772 -12.66 13.45 14.41
C ARG A 772 -13.79 14.47 14.44
N ILE A 773 -14.99 14.04 14.12
CA ILE A 773 -16.18 14.91 14.12
C ILE A 773 -17.34 14.28 14.88
N ARG A 774 -18.17 15.12 15.47
CA ARG A 774 -19.45 14.80 16.12
C ARG A 774 -20.57 15.61 15.47
N LEU A 775 -21.83 15.24 15.67
CA LEU A 775 -22.94 15.99 15.08
C LEU A 775 -22.98 17.46 15.57
N GLY A 776 -22.57 17.70 16.82
CA GLY A 776 -22.46 19.05 17.37
C GLY A 776 -21.41 19.95 16.71
N ASP A 777 -20.46 19.35 15.99
CA ASP A 777 -19.35 20.10 15.36
C ASP A 777 -19.73 20.71 13.99
N PHE A 778 -20.89 20.36 13.40
CA PHE A 778 -21.28 20.80 12.05
C PHE A 778 -21.25 22.32 11.87
N ARG A 779 -21.41 23.10 12.94
CA ARG A 779 -21.38 24.56 12.88
C ARG A 779 -19.97 25.11 12.82
N ILE A 780 -18.99 24.42 13.40
CA ILE A 780 -17.60 24.86 13.42
C ILE A 780 -16.81 24.38 12.19
N LEU A 781 -17.19 23.22 11.60
CA LEU A 781 -16.45 22.63 10.47
C LEU A 781 -16.30 23.57 9.26
N PRO A 782 -17.34 24.30 8.80
CA PRO A 782 -17.16 25.27 7.71
C PRO A 782 -16.21 26.43 8.05
N ARG A 783 -16.08 26.76 9.34
CA ARG A 783 -15.19 27.84 9.82
C ARG A 783 -13.70 27.42 9.82
N LEU A 784 -13.43 26.11 9.84
CA LEU A 784 -12.06 25.60 9.68
C LEU A 784 -11.46 25.90 8.31
N LEU A 785 -12.30 26.26 7.32
CA LEU A 785 -11.86 26.46 5.94
C LEU A 785 -10.84 27.62 5.80
N ALA A 786 -11.01 28.71 6.55
CA ALA A 786 -10.11 29.85 6.47
C ALA A 786 -8.69 29.50 6.98
N PRO A 787 -8.50 28.97 8.18
CA PRO A 787 -7.17 28.56 8.62
C PRO A 787 -6.59 27.38 7.80
N LEU A 788 -7.41 26.47 7.24
CA LEU A 788 -6.94 25.43 6.34
C LEU A 788 -6.43 25.99 5.01
N LYS A 789 -7.12 26.98 4.42
CA LYS A 789 -6.67 27.68 3.22
C LYS A 789 -5.34 28.39 3.45
N ALA A 790 -5.19 29.07 4.59
CA ALA A 790 -3.94 29.71 4.93
C ALA A 790 -2.81 28.69 5.09
N LEU A 791 -2.99 27.62 5.88
CA LEU A 791 -1.98 26.59 6.11
C LEU A 791 -1.49 25.93 4.82
N PHE A 792 -2.38 25.74 3.85
CA PHE A 792 -2.07 25.06 2.59
C PHE A 792 -2.02 25.99 1.37
N ALA A 793 -1.84 27.30 1.57
CA ALA A 793 -1.87 28.31 0.50
C ALA A 793 -0.90 27.98 -0.65
N GLU A 794 0.35 27.61 -0.35
CA GLU A 794 1.35 27.22 -1.35
C GLU A 794 0.89 26.00 -2.19
N LYS A 795 0.20 25.05 -1.56
CA LYS A 795 -0.30 23.85 -2.24
C LYS A 795 -1.51 24.14 -3.11
N ILE A 796 -2.37 25.06 -2.68
CA ILE A 796 -3.52 25.53 -3.44
C ILE A 796 -3.02 26.22 -4.70
N GLU A 797 -2.06 27.16 -4.57
CA GLU A 797 -1.44 27.87 -5.70
C GLU A 797 -0.79 26.90 -6.71
N GLU A 798 0.00 25.91 -6.24
CA GLU A 798 0.55 24.87 -7.11
C GLU A 798 -0.52 24.11 -7.90
N MET A 799 -1.68 23.86 -7.30
CA MET A 799 -2.78 23.14 -7.93
C MET A 799 -3.52 24.02 -8.93
N GLU A 800 -3.77 25.29 -8.61
CA GLU A 800 -4.37 26.27 -9.52
C GLU A 800 -3.50 26.46 -10.78
N GLU A 801 -2.19 26.64 -10.64
CA GLU A 801 -1.27 26.68 -11.77
C GLU A 801 -1.35 25.40 -12.64
N LYS A 802 -1.48 24.22 -12.02
CA LYS A 802 -1.60 22.96 -12.77
C LYS A 802 -2.93 22.88 -13.51
N ARG A 803 -4.02 23.41 -12.92
CA ARG A 803 -5.32 23.50 -13.54
C ARG A 803 -5.28 24.42 -14.75
N GLU A 804 -4.77 25.64 -14.61
CA GLU A 804 -4.62 26.61 -15.70
C GLU A 804 -3.77 26.05 -16.86
N LYS A 805 -2.65 25.37 -16.55
CA LYS A 805 -1.79 24.73 -17.55
C LYS A 805 -2.53 23.61 -18.32
N ARG A 806 -3.46 22.90 -17.65
CA ARG A 806 -4.33 21.88 -18.31
C ARG A 806 -5.35 22.56 -19.24
N GLU A 807 -6.05 23.56 -18.73
CA GLU A 807 -7.06 24.31 -19.50
C GLU A 807 -6.46 24.95 -20.74
N MET A 808 -5.29 25.60 -20.63
CA MET A 808 -4.56 26.14 -21.77
C MET A 808 -4.16 25.05 -22.79
N LYS A 809 -3.78 23.85 -22.32
CA LYS A 809 -3.44 22.73 -23.21
C LYS A 809 -4.68 22.21 -23.94
N VAL A 810 -5.80 22.07 -23.27
CA VAL A 810 -7.09 21.68 -23.88
C VAL A 810 -7.53 22.73 -24.89
N GLY A 811 -7.50 24.01 -24.54
CA GLY A 811 -7.82 25.12 -25.42
C GLY A 811 -6.97 25.14 -26.71
N ARG A 812 -5.65 24.92 -26.60
CA ARG A 812 -4.76 24.80 -27.77
C ARG A 812 -5.07 23.58 -28.64
N THR A 813 -5.45 22.47 -28.05
CA THR A 813 -5.81 21.25 -28.76
C THR A 813 -7.13 21.46 -29.52
N MET A 814 -8.13 22.08 -28.87
CA MET A 814 -9.43 22.43 -29.53
C MET A 814 -9.24 23.42 -30.65
N ALA A 815 -8.44 24.48 -30.46
CA ALA A 815 -8.12 25.44 -31.52
C ALA A 815 -7.38 24.78 -32.69
N ALA A 816 -6.50 23.80 -32.44
CA ALA A 816 -5.82 23.07 -33.49
C ALA A 816 -6.79 22.14 -34.27
N ILE A 817 -7.77 21.54 -33.60
CA ILE A 817 -8.80 20.70 -34.25
C ILE A 817 -9.73 21.59 -35.10
N SER A 818 -10.24 22.70 -34.55
CA SER A 818 -11.11 23.62 -35.31
C SER A 818 -10.40 24.23 -36.50
N ASN A 819 -9.10 24.55 -36.42
CA ASN A 819 -8.30 25.02 -37.55
C ASN A 819 -8.06 23.91 -38.61
N SER A 820 -7.95 22.65 -38.22
CA SER A 820 -7.82 21.53 -39.15
C SER A 820 -9.15 21.25 -39.87
N GLU A 821 -10.28 21.36 -39.17
CA GLU A 821 -11.61 21.21 -39.76
C GLU A 821 -11.97 22.37 -40.69
N ALA A 822 -11.55 23.61 -40.37
CA ALA A 822 -11.69 24.76 -41.25
C ALA A 822 -10.83 24.66 -42.52
N ALA A 823 -9.66 24.02 -42.41
CA ALA A 823 -8.77 23.78 -43.55
C ALA A 823 -9.28 22.67 -44.52
N GLU A 824 -9.98 21.66 -43.98
CA GLU A 824 -10.61 20.57 -44.75
C GLU A 824 -11.97 21.00 -45.38
N GLY A 825 -12.66 21.99 -44.76
CA GLY A 825 -13.95 22.51 -45.23
C GLY A 825 -13.91 23.45 -46.44
N GLY A 826 -12.71 23.86 -46.91
CA GLY A 826 -12.50 24.77 -48.02
C GLY A 826 -12.64 24.16 -49.42
N GLY A 827 -12.96 22.88 -49.57
CA GLY A 827 -12.92 22.16 -50.84
C GLY A 827 -13.97 21.09 -51.05
N ALA A 828 -15.27 21.33 -50.77
CA ALA A 828 -16.36 20.59 -51.41
C ALA A 828 -17.74 21.18 -51.00
N LYS A 829 -18.51 21.62 -51.96
CA LYS A 829 -19.98 21.85 -51.82
C LYS A 829 -20.72 20.50 -51.88
N ARG A 830 -21.70 20.35 -50.99
CA ARG A 830 -22.79 19.35 -50.86
C ARG A 830 -22.46 18.10 -50.03
N GLU A 831 -23.04 18.03 -48.87
CA GLU A 831 -24.27 17.39 -48.42
C GLU A 831 -24.39 17.54 -46.90
N GLN A 832 -25.60 17.81 -46.43
CA GLN A 832 -25.95 17.96 -45.03
C GLN A 832 -25.88 16.59 -44.33
N GLU A 833 -24.92 16.42 -43.43
CA GLU A 833 -25.02 15.48 -42.31
C GLU A 833 -24.51 16.19 -41.06
N GLU A 834 -25.30 16.09 -40.00
CA GLU A 834 -24.97 16.66 -38.68
C GLU A 834 -23.61 16.18 -38.18
N PRO A 835 -22.73 17.01 -37.60
CA PRO A 835 -21.44 16.57 -37.13
C PRO A 835 -21.60 15.73 -35.85
N ASN A 836 -21.20 14.50 -35.97
CA ASN A 836 -21.20 13.51 -34.88
C ASN A 836 -20.18 13.93 -33.79
N GLN A 837 -20.64 14.50 -32.68
CA GLN A 837 -19.84 14.95 -31.53
C GLN A 837 -18.93 13.84 -30.97
N GLU A 838 -19.26 12.59 -31.25
CA GLU A 838 -18.50 11.42 -30.81
C GLU A 838 -17.11 11.28 -31.50
N ILE A 839 -16.91 11.85 -32.67
CA ILE A 839 -15.64 11.78 -33.43
C ILE A 839 -14.63 12.81 -32.89
N ALA A 840 -15.10 13.98 -32.47
CA ALA A 840 -14.26 15.02 -31.86
C ALA A 840 -13.71 14.55 -30.48
N ALA A 841 -14.54 13.90 -29.66
CA ALA A 841 -14.14 13.32 -28.38
C ALA A 841 -13.13 12.17 -28.55
N LYS A 842 -13.20 11.37 -29.58
CA LYS A 842 -12.23 10.30 -29.88
C LYS A 842 -10.85 10.82 -30.32
N ARG A 843 -10.77 11.98 -30.98
CA ARG A 843 -9.50 12.63 -31.37
C ARG A 843 -8.81 13.29 -30.18
N LEU A 844 -9.54 13.85 -29.20
CA LEU A 844 -9.02 14.38 -27.95
C LEU A 844 -8.38 13.29 -27.05
N LYS A 845 -8.89 12.06 -27.12
CA LYS A 845 -8.33 10.92 -26.38
C LYS A 845 -6.99 10.40 -26.95
N ALA A 846 -6.64 10.76 -28.19
CA ALA A 846 -5.40 10.32 -28.83
C ALA A 846 -4.25 11.34 -28.73
N SER A 847 -4.51 12.56 -28.30
CA SER A 847 -3.51 13.61 -28.03
C SER A 847 -3.28 13.80 -26.51
#